data_6c471f530b37d6e3ba097feb71327fa3
#
_entry.id   6c471f530b37d6e3ba097feb71327fa3
#
_cell.length_a   1.000
_cell.length_b   1.000
_cell.length_c   1.000
_cell.angle_alpha   90.00
_cell.angle_beta   90.00
_cell.angle_gamma   90.00
#
_symmetry.space_group_name_H-M   'P 1'
#
loop_
_entity.id
_entity.type
_entity.pdbx_description
1 polymer ?
#
loop_
_entity_poly.entity_id
_entity_poly.type
_entity_poly.pdbx_seq_one_letter_code
_entity_poly.pdbx_strand_id
1 'polypeptide(L)'
;MNENSSLIDTNDVGPIKTNAFGERYFYNLNQDSFDKISSQTLYNAKFGDRLFQTDSLNIIIGTDSGLLPLYLQQKGLPKGTRYIFIEPASILEQLKNYRLLEELDPAIVCITLDEWNENTQLFKIQDYFYINSVHSFNSLCAEDDNCNVYAELCWHINEVLAQGHWNVNMTLGNETFTTRQIANLADNLLPAKLLKNTFHGKTVVLLAGGPSLDEALPWVQEHRQQIVIFAVSRISRQLKNINLEPDFIFSVDPTELSFDISKEMLTFSTQPVFVYSYHTVSSLVSQWQGIGLYLGSRVPWKSTLNHENIDGAGPTVTNTALNLAHYFGFKRIILAGVDLCFTRDGYTHANGSDEHIAGPRFNLTSLQTETNGDFMAPTSCDFAAAINTLALQAKAITATGCKIINPSANAAKVSNINYTPLTDIELDPNPIDATAIIAEQIAFSNHRFHNEQAIISELKRAQFQINAILHLAENALTINESMYSVHGTIENYKDKRKLDKIEKKLNREHRQFSKLVKKFGIRSFIKITKPFTDEDWSAEETREMGNAYYEAYRDGAIALLKLISDAKERVLSRQEEASDEPDFNLLVTQWRKDHSFGRARSWQQNHPHANIPEAVQTEFNELERLFISVLDNKNTAHMARAKSYTSFFMLKKRAGLLFKHQKIQELNDLLSGLHKHEEQTTAIPYVYLINGYLAELQDDTETAITAYHNIIDSEDSPLLEEALLRIAVIGISTNDIDNTNAYLSLQCLSQLNPFYLPFYAEVVRLRGDALAAIDAYNNYIRQFPEDTLVQMKLTMLYIENKTYDAAELMIDYILAKTPDSKVAMDLKKQLAYSKTLS
;
A
#
# COMPACT_ATOMS: atom_id res chain seq x y z
N MET A 1 -30.66 5.62 26.56
CA MET A 1 -29.97 4.47 25.93
C MET A 1 -30.56 3.24 26.55
N ASN A 2 -31.35 2.52 25.79
CA ASN A 2 -32.12 1.41 26.31
C ASN A 2 -31.25 0.17 26.50
N GLU A 3 -31.27 -0.44 27.65
CA GLU A 3 -30.60 -1.71 27.98
C GLU A 3 -30.98 -2.89 27.05
N ASN A 4 -31.96 -2.72 26.17
CA ASN A 4 -32.42 -3.74 25.22
C ASN A 4 -31.65 -3.81 23.91
N SER A 5 -30.74 -2.86 23.59
CA SER A 5 -29.92 -2.92 22.38
C SER A 5 -28.76 -3.90 22.49
N SER A 6 -28.55 -4.54 23.64
CA SER A 6 -27.49 -5.51 23.90
C SER A 6 -27.88 -6.98 23.64
N LEU A 7 -29.08 -7.24 23.11
CA LEU A 7 -29.58 -8.62 22.96
C LEU A 7 -28.88 -9.39 21.83
N ILE A 8 -28.33 -8.70 20.82
CA ILE A 8 -27.54 -9.34 19.77
C ILE A 8 -26.23 -8.56 19.62
N ASP A 9 -25.15 -9.05 20.22
CA ASP A 9 -23.80 -8.50 20.01
C ASP A 9 -23.15 -9.19 18.82
N THR A 10 -23.00 -8.45 17.72
CA THR A 10 -22.31 -8.92 16.50
C THR A 10 -20.81 -9.09 16.67
N ASN A 11 -20.25 -8.66 17.79
CA ASN A 11 -18.84 -8.89 18.16
C ASN A 11 -18.67 -10.10 19.10
N ASP A 12 -19.75 -10.82 19.42
CA ASP A 12 -19.64 -12.04 20.19
C ASP A 12 -18.94 -13.12 19.36
N VAL A 13 -17.87 -13.67 19.91
CA VAL A 13 -17.09 -14.75 19.27
C VAL A 13 -17.87 -16.07 19.15
N GLY A 14 -19.02 -16.13 19.79
CA GLY A 14 -19.85 -17.33 19.83
C GLY A 14 -19.32 -18.42 20.76
N PRO A 15 -20.03 -19.54 20.84
CA PRO A 15 -19.61 -20.67 21.67
C PRO A 15 -18.39 -21.38 21.10
N ILE A 16 -17.65 -22.05 21.96
CA ILE A 16 -16.59 -22.96 21.53
C ILE A 16 -17.24 -24.21 20.91
N LYS A 17 -16.77 -24.57 19.72
CA LYS A 17 -17.10 -25.79 19.02
C LYS A 17 -15.87 -26.67 18.87
N THR A 18 -16.06 -27.99 18.96
CA THR A 18 -15.02 -28.96 18.66
C THR A 18 -15.43 -29.68 17.38
N ASN A 19 -14.56 -29.62 16.34
CA ASN A 19 -14.82 -30.30 15.06
C ASN A 19 -14.49 -31.80 15.10
N ALA A 20 -14.73 -32.49 13.99
CA ALA A 20 -14.44 -33.90 13.86
C ALA A 20 -12.96 -34.29 13.98
N PHE A 21 -12.06 -33.29 13.88
CA PHE A 21 -10.60 -33.46 13.98
C PHE A 21 -10.08 -33.20 15.41
N GLY A 22 -10.98 -32.87 16.35
CA GLY A 22 -10.63 -32.54 17.74
C GLY A 22 -10.15 -31.10 17.95
N GLU A 23 -10.27 -30.25 16.94
CA GLU A 23 -9.85 -28.85 16.99
C GLU A 23 -10.95 -27.99 17.64
N ARG A 24 -10.58 -27.12 18.61
CA ARG A 24 -11.48 -26.23 19.34
C ARG A 24 -11.39 -24.84 18.76
N TYR A 25 -12.50 -24.22 18.45
CA TYR A 25 -12.55 -22.86 17.89
C TYR A 25 -13.81 -22.11 18.30
N PHE A 26 -13.78 -20.80 18.26
CA PHE A 26 -14.95 -19.94 18.44
C PHE A 26 -15.79 -19.95 17.17
N TYR A 27 -17.07 -20.32 17.32
CA TYR A 27 -17.94 -20.57 16.17
C TYR A 27 -18.07 -19.35 15.25
N ASN A 28 -18.32 -18.15 15.82
CA ASN A 28 -18.50 -16.94 15.01
C ASN A 28 -17.23 -16.44 14.33
N LEU A 29 -16.06 -16.83 14.83
CA LEU A 29 -14.81 -16.45 14.18
C LEU A 29 -14.51 -17.29 12.94
N ASN A 30 -14.80 -18.59 13.01
CA ASN A 30 -14.32 -19.54 12.00
C ASN A 30 -15.44 -20.44 11.45
N GLN A 31 -16.70 -20.13 11.70
CA GLN A 31 -17.94 -20.83 11.34
C GLN A 31 -17.74 -22.06 10.43
N ASP A 32 -17.94 -21.89 9.12
CA ASP A 32 -17.92 -22.97 8.15
C ASP A 32 -16.51 -23.46 7.80
N SER A 33 -15.48 -22.68 8.16
CA SER A 33 -14.10 -22.97 7.77
C SER A 33 -13.61 -24.31 8.33
N PHE A 34 -13.90 -24.61 9.61
CA PHE A 34 -13.36 -25.78 10.31
C PHE A 34 -14.36 -26.92 10.52
N ASP A 35 -15.61 -26.76 10.13
CA ASP A 35 -16.61 -27.78 10.33
C ASP A 35 -16.35 -29.06 9.54
N LYS A 36 -15.87 -28.92 8.30
CA LYS A 36 -15.73 -30.04 7.36
C LYS A 36 -14.30 -30.37 6.98
N ILE A 37 -13.39 -29.41 7.20
CA ILE A 37 -11.98 -29.50 6.78
C ILE A 37 -11.10 -29.14 7.97
N SER A 38 -10.01 -29.89 8.21
CA SER A 38 -9.07 -29.54 9.29
C SER A 38 -8.38 -28.21 9.03
N SER A 39 -8.06 -27.48 10.10
CA SER A 39 -7.32 -26.22 10.05
C SER A 39 -6.00 -26.39 9.27
N GLN A 40 -5.28 -27.47 9.53
CA GLN A 40 -4.03 -27.79 8.85
C GLN A 40 -4.17 -27.86 7.32
N THR A 41 -5.24 -28.49 6.83
CA THR A 41 -5.50 -28.60 5.38
C THR A 41 -5.78 -27.24 4.77
N LEU A 42 -6.59 -26.44 5.44
CA LEU A 42 -6.92 -25.08 5.00
C LEU A 42 -5.68 -24.16 5.00
N TYR A 43 -4.86 -24.23 6.04
CA TYR A 43 -3.63 -23.41 6.12
C TYR A 43 -2.59 -23.81 5.08
N ASN A 44 -2.43 -25.12 4.81
CA ASN A 44 -1.57 -25.58 3.73
C ASN A 44 -2.03 -25.06 2.36
N ALA A 45 -3.33 -25.08 2.10
CA ALA A 45 -3.91 -24.57 0.85
C ALA A 45 -3.77 -23.04 0.74
N LYS A 46 -4.06 -22.31 1.82
CA LYS A 46 -4.04 -20.85 1.83
C LYS A 46 -2.64 -20.27 1.83
N PHE A 47 -1.77 -20.72 2.71
CA PHE A 47 -0.47 -20.11 2.96
C PHE A 47 0.68 -20.84 2.28
N GLY A 48 0.63 -22.18 2.19
CA GLY A 48 1.71 -23.00 1.65
C GLY A 48 3.04 -22.69 2.37
N ASP A 49 4.10 -22.47 1.58
CA ASP A 49 5.43 -22.14 2.10
C ASP A 49 5.64 -20.64 2.36
N ARG A 50 4.65 -19.80 2.08
CA ARG A 50 4.78 -18.33 2.24
C ARG A 50 5.04 -17.90 3.67
N LEU A 51 4.53 -18.63 4.66
CA LEU A 51 4.77 -18.38 6.08
C LEU A 51 6.11 -18.94 6.58
N PHE A 52 6.82 -19.75 5.79
CA PHE A 52 8.01 -20.49 6.21
C PHE A 52 9.29 -20.02 5.51
N GLN A 53 9.39 -18.71 5.26
CA GLN A 53 10.61 -18.12 4.70
C GLN A 53 11.59 -17.78 5.82
N THR A 54 12.88 -18.15 5.65
CA THR A 54 13.93 -17.80 6.60
C THR A 54 14.12 -16.29 6.71
N ASP A 55 14.56 -15.81 7.87
CA ASP A 55 14.85 -14.40 8.14
C ASP A 55 13.69 -13.46 7.79
N SER A 56 12.46 -13.88 8.05
CA SER A 56 11.26 -13.09 7.77
C SER A 56 10.49 -12.70 9.03
N LEU A 57 9.79 -11.59 8.94
CA LEU A 57 8.80 -11.16 9.92
C LEU A 57 7.42 -11.32 9.30
N ASN A 58 6.62 -12.19 9.88
CA ASN A 58 5.25 -12.43 9.47
C ASN A 58 4.30 -11.75 10.46
N ILE A 59 3.57 -10.76 10.01
CA ILE A 59 2.54 -10.06 10.77
C ILE A 59 1.20 -10.62 10.32
N ILE A 60 0.50 -11.27 11.26
CA ILE A 60 -0.71 -12.03 10.95
C ILE A 60 -1.86 -11.44 11.77
N ILE A 61 -2.93 -11.07 11.09
CA ILE A 61 -4.12 -10.53 11.72
C ILE A 61 -5.08 -11.67 11.98
N GLY A 62 -5.42 -11.87 13.28
CA GLY A 62 -6.23 -12.98 13.75
C GLY A 62 -5.44 -14.28 13.92
N THR A 63 -5.83 -15.06 14.92
CA THR A 63 -5.20 -16.35 15.28
C THR A 63 -6.00 -17.57 14.83
N ASP A 64 -7.20 -17.36 14.24
CA ASP A 64 -8.17 -18.45 13.97
C ASP A 64 -8.43 -19.27 15.23
N SER A 65 -8.88 -18.61 16.27
CA SER A 65 -9.14 -19.23 17.58
C SER A 65 -7.91 -19.90 18.22
N GLY A 66 -6.70 -19.44 17.88
CA GLY A 66 -5.43 -20.00 18.37
C GLY A 66 -4.89 -21.17 17.53
N LEU A 67 -5.61 -21.63 16.53
CA LEU A 67 -5.19 -22.78 15.71
C LEU A 67 -4.04 -22.45 14.76
N LEU A 68 -3.97 -21.24 14.22
CA LEU A 68 -2.91 -20.86 13.29
C LEU A 68 -1.52 -20.75 13.97
N PRO A 69 -1.35 -20.14 15.16
CA PRO A 69 -0.10 -20.21 15.91
C PRO A 69 0.37 -21.62 16.21
N LEU A 70 -0.54 -22.51 16.65
CA LEU A 70 -0.25 -23.90 16.92
C LEU A 70 0.19 -24.68 15.66
N TYR A 71 -0.45 -24.41 14.52
CA TYR A 71 -0.03 -24.97 13.24
C TYR A 71 1.39 -24.61 12.87
N LEU A 72 1.79 -23.32 13.04
CA LEU A 72 3.15 -22.89 12.77
C LEU A 72 4.16 -23.62 13.66
N GLN A 73 3.89 -23.71 14.94
CA GLN A 73 4.75 -24.39 15.92
C GLN A 73 4.91 -25.87 15.60
N GLN A 74 3.83 -26.55 15.24
CA GLN A 74 3.84 -27.97 14.86
C GLN A 74 4.64 -28.24 13.58
N LYS A 75 4.56 -27.34 12.61
CA LYS A 75 5.28 -27.48 11.33
C LYS A 75 6.78 -27.17 11.44
N GLY A 76 7.18 -26.46 12.49
CA GLY A 76 8.54 -26.02 12.76
C GLY A 76 8.85 -24.62 12.17
N LEU A 77 9.55 -23.81 12.97
CA LEU A 77 9.84 -22.43 12.63
C LEU A 77 11.16 -22.30 11.90
N PRO A 78 11.24 -21.63 10.74
CA PRO A 78 12.48 -21.38 10.03
C PRO A 78 13.44 -20.47 10.85
N LYS A 79 14.73 -20.66 10.64
CA LYS A 79 15.77 -19.85 11.33
C LYS A 79 15.58 -18.36 11.05
N GLY A 80 15.63 -17.55 12.10
CA GLY A 80 15.54 -16.09 12.00
C GLY A 80 14.15 -15.54 11.71
N THR A 81 13.13 -16.41 11.63
CA THR A 81 11.74 -15.99 11.38
C THR A 81 11.03 -15.67 12.67
N ARG A 82 10.15 -14.68 12.62
CA ARG A 82 9.29 -14.26 13.73
C ARG A 82 7.85 -14.08 13.25
N TYR A 83 6.92 -14.31 14.19
CA TYR A 83 5.49 -14.21 13.93
C TYR A 83 4.84 -13.32 14.99
N ILE A 84 4.17 -12.29 14.54
CA ILE A 84 3.37 -11.40 15.39
C ILE A 84 1.92 -11.57 14.97
N PHE A 85 1.13 -12.17 15.83
CA PHE A 85 -0.31 -12.23 15.69
C PHE A 85 -0.92 -11.02 16.37
N ILE A 86 -1.83 -10.35 15.69
CA ILE A 86 -2.53 -9.19 16.21
C ILE A 86 -4.01 -9.53 16.35
N GLU A 87 -4.50 -9.43 17.59
CA GLU A 87 -5.87 -9.76 17.96
C GLU A 87 -6.57 -8.56 18.61
N PRO A 88 -7.88 -8.43 18.41
CA PRO A 88 -8.69 -7.53 19.24
C PRO A 88 -8.57 -7.91 20.72
N ALA A 89 -8.52 -6.92 21.61
CA ALA A 89 -8.30 -7.16 23.04
C ALA A 89 -9.33 -8.11 23.65
N SER A 90 -10.61 -7.98 23.29
CA SER A 90 -11.69 -8.84 23.77
C SER A 90 -11.53 -10.31 23.34
N ILE A 91 -11.04 -10.53 22.12
CA ILE A 91 -10.81 -11.89 21.61
C ILE A 91 -9.57 -12.49 22.25
N LEU A 92 -8.49 -11.72 22.37
CA LEU A 92 -7.25 -12.18 22.99
C LEU A 92 -7.47 -12.59 24.46
N GLU A 93 -8.30 -11.85 25.21
CA GLU A 93 -8.68 -12.19 26.56
C GLU A 93 -9.44 -13.54 26.61
N GLN A 94 -10.39 -13.75 25.72
CA GLN A 94 -11.15 -15.01 25.65
C GLN A 94 -10.23 -16.18 25.26
N LEU A 95 -9.33 -16.01 24.31
CA LEU A 95 -8.35 -17.03 23.93
C LEU A 95 -7.49 -17.47 25.12
N LYS A 96 -7.09 -16.52 25.99
CA LYS A 96 -6.36 -16.80 27.24
C LYS A 96 -7.23 -17.50 28.27
N ASN A 97 -8.47 -17.05 28.46
CA ASN A 97 -9.41 -17.64 29.42
C ASN A 97 -9.74 -19.11 29.11
N TYR A 98 -9.86 -19.43 27.81
CA TYR A 98 -10.12 -20.80 27.35
C TYR A 98 -8.85 -21.63 27.09
N ARG A 99 -7.68 -21.06 27.42
CA ARG A 99 -6.36 -21.72 27.26
C ARG A 99 -6.09 -22.22 25.85
N LEU A 100 -6.39 -21.39 24.86
CA LEU A 100 -6.18 -21.72 23.44
C LEU A 100 -4.81 -21.23 22.91
N LEU A 101 -4.04 -20.49 23.72
CA LEU A 101 -2.72 -19.92 23.39
C LEU A 101 -1.65 -20.30 24.40
N GLU A 102 -1.69 -21.52 24.94
CA GLU A 102 -0.68 -21.99 25.91
C GLU A 102 0.59 -22.51 25.20
N GLU A 103 1.77 -22.26 25.81
CA GLU A 103 3.08 -22.81 25.42
C GLU A 103 3.52 -22.52 23.98
N LEU A 104 3.38 -21.26 23.51
CA LEU A 104 3.89 -20.86 22.20
C LEU A 104 5.43 -20.64 22.26
N ASP A 105 6.09 -20.99 21.16
CA ASP A 105 7.52 -20.69 20.95
C ASP A 105 7.78 -19.18 21.08
N PRO A 106 8.90 -18.73 21.70
CA PRO A 106 9.23 -17.32 21.83
C PRO A 106 9.31 -16.53 20.50
N ALA A 107 9.44 -17.22 19.37
CA ALA A 107 9.37 -16.58 18.06
C ALA A 107 7.92 -16.24 17.62
N ILE A 108 6.91 -16.70 18.34
CA ILE A 108 5.49 -16.44 18.10
C ILE A 108 4.93 -15.62 19.26
N VAL A 109 4.36 -14.46 18.97
CA VAL A 109 3.67 -13.64 19.97
C VAL A 109 2.27 -13.29 19.48
N CYS A 110 1.32 -13.22 20.44
CA CYS A 110 -0.04 -12.77 20.21
C CYS A 110 -0.25 -11.51 21.04
N ILE A 111 -0.50 -10.38 20.39
CA ILE A 111 -0.59 -9.05 20.98
C ILE A 111 -1.83 -8.31 20.51
N THR A 112 -2.20 -7.27 21.24
CA THR A 112 -3.16 -6.26 20.79
C THR A 112 -2.46 -5.18 19.97
N LEU A 113 -3.24 -4.34 19.28
CA LEU A 113 -2.68 -3.20 18.53
C LEU A 113 -1.98 -2.20 19.46
N ASP A 114 -2.46 -2.00 20.69
CA ASP A 114 -1.86 -1.09 21.66
C ASP A 114 -0.46 -1.54 22.10
N GLU A 115 -0.22 -2.85 22.14
CA GLU A 115 1.08 -3.44 22.48
C GLU A 115 2.09 -3.42 21.33
N TRP A 116 1.68 -2.97 20.13
CA TRP A 116 2.53 -2.96 18.94
C TRP A 116 3.84 -2.20 19.12
N ASN A 117 3.79 -0.98 19.66
CA ASN A 117 4.97 -0.13 19.79
C ASN A 117 6.06 -0.72 20.70
N GLU A 118 5.69 -1.41 21.77
CA GLU A 118 6.63 -2.10 22.66
C GLU A 118 7.28 -3.30 21.96
N ASN A 119 6.49 -4.07 21.25
CA ASN A 119 6.95 -5.25 20.51
C ASN A 119 7.79 -4.90 19.30
N THR A 120 7.61 -3.73 18.66
CA THR A 120 8.47 -3.27 17.55
C THR A 120 9.93 -3.17 17.95
N GLN A 121 10.21 -2.72 19.17
CA GLN A 121 11.58 -2.63 19.68
C GLN A 121 12.14 -4.00 20.10
N LEU A 122 11.35 -4.81 20.79
CA LEU A 122 11.74 -6.14 21.25
C LEU A 122 12.13 -7.07 20.09
N PHE A 123 11.37 -7.06 19.01
CA PHE A 123 11.61 -7.91 17.83
C PHE A 123 12.50 -7.26 16.76
N LYS A 124 13.02 -6.05 17.01
CA LYS A 124 13.84 -5.31 16.03
C LYS A 124 13.19 -5.28 14.64
N ILE A 125 11.90 -4.95 14.59
CA ILE A 125 11.07 -5.00 13.39
C ILE A 125 11.69 -4.20 12.23
N GLN A 126 12.39 -3.11 12.53
CA GLN A 126 13.07 -2.29 11.52
C GLN A 126 14.10 -3.08 10.71
N ASP A 127 14.79 -4.05 11.30
CA ASP A 127 15.79 -4.83 10.59
C ASP A 127 15.16 -5.65 9.46
N TYR A 128 13.94 -6.17 9.68
CA TYR A 128 13.18 -6.88 8.65
C TYR A 128 12.68 -5.97 7.53
N PHE A 129 12.30 -4.73 7.85
CA PHE A 129 12.00 -3.74 6.81
C PHE A 129 13.22 -3.43 5.95
N TYR A 130 14.40 -3.29 6.55
CA TYR A 130 15.64 -3.02 5.83
C TYR A 130 15.99 -4.14 4.84
N ILE A 131 15.81 -5.40 5.20
CA ILE A 131 16.04 -6.53 4.30
C ILE A 131 14.86 -6.84 3.39
N ASN A 132 13.77 -6.03 3.46
CA ASN A 132 12.52 -6.21 2.71
C ASN A 132 11.88 -7.58 2.93
N SER A 133 11.89 -8.06 4.16
CA SER A 133 11.41 -9.38 4.58
C SER A 133 10.27 -9.28 5.60
N VAL A 134 9.43 -8.25 5.48
CA VAL A 134 8.19 -8.08 6.25
C VAL A 134 7.02 -8.49 5.38
N HIS A 135 6.22 -9.41 5.89
CA HIS A 135 5.03 -9.94 5.22
C HIS A 135 3.80 -9.74 6.10
N SER A 136 2.69 -9.36 5.49
CA SER A 136 1.40 -9.26 6.17
C SER A 136 0.45 -10.32 5.63
N PHE A 137 -0.25 -10.98 6.54
CA PHE A 137 -1.24 -12.00 6.22
C PHE A 137 -2.49 -11.80 7.04
N ASN A 138 -3.62 -12.13 6.46
CA ASN A 138 -4.87 -12.28 7.19
C ASN A 138 -5.11 -13.76 7.45
N SER A 139 -5.50 -14.09 8.67
CA SER A 139 -6.02 -15.41 9.03
C SER A 139 -7.35 -15.67 8.29
N LEU A 140 -7.94 -16.83 8.45
CA LEU A 140 -9.23 -17.12 7.84
C LEU A 140 -10.32 -16.21 8.42
N CYS A 141 -10.38 -16.08 9.74
CA CYS A 141 -11.38 -15.24 10.40
C CYS A 141 -11.21 -13.74 10.08
N ALA A 142 -10.02 -13.28 9.77
CA ALA A 142 -9.77 -11.88 9.40
C ALA A 142 -10.14 -11.57 7.93
N GLU A 143 -10.18 -12.58 7.06
CA GLU A 143 -10.69 -12.45 5.70
C GLU A 143 -12.21 -12.61 5.63
N ASP A 144 -12.76 -13.44 6.52
CA ASP A 144 -14.18 -13.74 6.55
C ASP A 144 -15.00 -12.51 6.97
N ASP A 145 -16.20 -12.34 6.40
CA ASP A 145 -17.08 -11.21 6.69
C ASP A 145 -17.84 -11.34 8.01
N ASN A 146 -17.66 -12.46 8.71
CA ASN A 146 -18.42 -12.78 9.92
C ASN A 146 -18.09 -11.91 11.14
N CYS A 147 -16.92 -11.27 11.20
CA CYS A 147 -16.51 -10.44 12.32
C CYS A 147 -15.91 -9.12 11.89
N ASN A 148 -16.67 -8.03 12.03
CA ASN A 148 -16.26 -6.68 11.63
C ASN A 148 -15.07 -6.12 12.43
N VAL A 149 -14.74 -6.70 13.57
CA VAL A 149 -13.64 -6.25 14.43
C VAL A 149 -12.29 -6.35 13.73
N TYR A 150 -12.09 -7.36 12.88
CA TYR A 150 -10.84 -7.52 12.14
C TYR A 150 -10.64 -6.51 11.01
N ALA A 151 -11.72 -5.93 10.49
CA ALA A 151 -11.62 -4.95 9.41
C ALA A 151 -10.84 -3.69 9.84
N GLU A 152 -11.15 -3.18 11.03
CA GLU A 152 -10.44 -2.02 11.59
C GLU A 152 -8.98 -2.35 11.87
N LEU A 153 -8.73 -3.55 12.42
CA LEU A 153 -7.39 -4.02 12.72
C LEU A 153 -6.53 -4.21 11.46
N CYS A 154 -7.07 -4.87 10.43
CA CYS A 154 -6.39 -5.03 9.14
C CYS A 154 -5.99 -3.68 8.54
N TRP A 155 -6.86 -2.73 8.62
CA TRP A 155 -6.64 -1.42 8.10
C TRP A 155 -5.53 -0.66 8.83
N HIS A 156 -5.57 -0.60 10.16
CA HIS A 156 -4.52 0.05 10.96
C HIS A 156 -3.14 -0.57 10.72
N ILE A 157 -3.07 -1.90 10.69
CA ILE A 157 -1.80 -2.60 10.44
C ILE A 157 -1.27 -2.29 9.05
N ASN A 158 -2.11 -2.28 8.03
CA ASN A 158 -1.68 -1.92 6.68
C ASN A 158 -1.12 -0.50 6.60
N GLU A 159 -1.68 0.47 7.33
CA GLU A 159 -1.13 1.83 7.41
C GLU A 159 0.24 1.85 8.12
N VAL A 160 0.37 1.15 9.26
CA VAL A 160 1.63 1.05 10.00
C VAL A 160 2.73 0.43 9.14
N LEU A 161 2.42 -0.63 8.40
CA LEU A 161 3.36 -1.28 7.51
C LEU A 161 3.72 -0.42 6.30
N ALA A 162 2.75 0.25 5.70
CA ALA A 162 3.00 1.20 4.62
C ALA A 162 3.94 2.32 5.07
N GLN A 163 3.75 2.86 6.27
CA GLN A 163 4.65 3.86 6.86
C GLN A 163 6.05 3.29 7.10
N GLY A 164 6.17 2.05 7.59
CA GLY A 164 7.45 1.38 7.80
C GLY A 164 8.23 1.21 6.49
N HIS A 165 7.59 0.71 5.45
CA HIS A 165 8.19 0.57 4.11
C HIS A 165 8.59 1.92 3.52
N TRP A 166 7.74 2.93 3.67
CA TRP A 166 8.03 4.28 3.22
C TRP A 166 9.31 4.83 3.87
N ASN A 167 9.40 4.77 5.20
CA ASN A 167 10.54 5.28 5.96
C ASN A 167 11.86 4.62 5.52
N VAL A 168 11.85 3.32 5.30
CA VAL A 168 13.04 2.58 4.87
C VAL A 168 13.43 2.92 3.44
N ASN A 169 12.48 2.99 2.53
CA ASN A 169 12.73 3.36 1.14
C ASN A 169 13.32 4.78 1.02
N MET A 170 12.87 5.71 1.84
CA MET A 170 13.42 7.06 1.88
C MET A 170 14.82 7.12 2.48
N THR A 171 15.16 6.21 3.42
CA THR A 171 16.43 6.24 4.16
C THR A 171 17.57 5.53 3.40
N LEU A 172 17.31 4.39 2.77
CA LEU A 172 18.37 3.56 2.19
C LEU A 172 18.87 4.02 0.81
N GLY A 173 18.11 4.84 0.07
CA GLY A 173 18.49 5.35 -1.27
C GLY A 173 19.00 4.20 -2.13
N ASN A 174 18.12 3.45 -2.67
CA ASN A 174 18.26 2.04 -2.97
C ASN A 174 18.92 1.71 -4.32
N GLU A 175 19.10 0.43 -4.54
CA GLU A 175 19.53 -0.23 -5.76
C GLU A 175 18.83 0.34 -7.01
N THR A 176 17.51 0.57 -6.95
CA THR A 176 16.72 1.12 -8.06
C THR A 176 17.23 2.50 -8.49
N PHE A 177 17.54 3.40 -7.56
CA PHE A 177 18.06 4.74 -7.92
C PHE A 177 19.41 4.65 -8.59
N THR A 178 20.33 3.82 -8.07
CA THR A 178 21.64 3.61 -8.68
C THR A 178 21.50 2.96 -10.06
N THR A 179 20.61 1.99 -10.22
CA THR A 179 20.32 1.32 -11.50
C THR A 179 19.83 2.33 -12.53
N ARG A 180 18.84 3.15 -12.18
CA ARG A 180 18.31 4.18 -13.09
C ARG A 180 19.32 5.27 -13.39
N GLN A 181 20.12 5.69 -12.40
CA GLN A 181 21.17 6.69 -12.60
C GLN A 181 22.20 6.25 -13.65
N ILE A 182 22.64 5.00 -13.57
CA ILE A 182 23.58 4.42 -14.53
C ILE A 182 22.88 4.22 -15.88
N ALA A 183 21.64 3.76 -15.90
CA ALA A 183 20.86 3.55 -17.11
C ALA A 183 20.61 4.85 -17.90
N ASN A 184 20.34 5.95 -17.19
CA ASN A 184 20.05 7.26 -17.80
C ASN A 184 21.30 8.05 -18.16
N LEU A 185 22.51 7.52 -17.93
CA LEU A 185 23.76 8.26 -18.12
C LEU A 185 23.92 8.79 -19.54
N ALA A 186 23.45 8.04 -20.54
CA ALA A 186 23.49 8.45 -21.94
C ALA A 186 22.60 9.66 -22.26
N ASP A 187 21.53 9.84 -21.49
CA ASP A 187 20.49 10.85 -21.71
C ASP A 187 20.55 12.00 -20.66
N ASN A 188 21.26 11.82 -19.52
CA ASN A 188 21.49 12.85 -18.51
C ASN A 188 22.57 13.86 -18.97
N LEU A 189 22.23 14.73 -19.91
CA LEU A 189 23.22 15.59 -20.59
C LEU A 189 23.25 17.00 -19.96
N LEU A 190 22.12 17.67 -19.84
CA LEU A 190 22.03 19.06 -19.42
C LEU A 190 21.54 19.18 -17.97
N PRO A 191 22.33 19.82 -17.07
CA PRO A 191 21.90 19.99 -15.68
C PRO A 191 20.85 21.11 -15.54
N ALA A 192 19.83 20.89 -14.71
CA ALA A 192 18.75 21.88 -14.47
C ALA A 192 19.25 23.20 -13.90
N LYS A 193 20.44 23.25 -13.31
CA LYS A 193 21.10 24.47 -12.84
C LYS A 193 21.22 25.55 -13.94
N LEU A 194 21.22 25.16 -15.21
CA LEU A 194 21.31 26.11 -16.34
C LEU A 194 20.23 27.20 -16.30
N LEU A 195 19.05 26.88 -15.76
CA LEU A 195 17.92 27.82 -15.66
C LEU A 195 17.85 28.59 -14.35
N LYS A 196 18.94 28.66 -13.57
CA LYS A 196 18.97 29.42 -12.33
C LYS A 196 18.64 30.91 -12.54
N ASN A 197 17.64 31.45 -11.83
CA ASN A 197 17.18 32.85 -11.91
C ASN A 197 16.72 33.30 -13.32
N THR A 198 16.45 32.41 -14.25
CA THR A 198 16.06 32.74 -15.63
C THR A 198 14.68 33.39 -15.71
N PHE A 199 13.76 33.05 -14.82
CA PHE A 199 12.39 33.59 -14.80
C PHE A 199 12.15 34.63 -13.69
N HIS A 200 13.15 35.45 -13.42
CA HIS A 200 13.06 36.43 -12.36
C HIS A 200 11.85 37.37 -12.53
N GLY A 201 11.05 37.47 -11.45
CA GLY A 201 9.87 38.33 -11.38
C GLY A 201 8.61 37.79 -12.07
N LYS A 202 8.67 36.62 -12.76
CA LYS A 202 7.54 36.04 -13.46
C LYS A 202 6.64 35.21 -12.53
N THR A 203 5.45 34.85 -13.05
CA THR A 203 4.50 33.97 -12.40
C THR A 203 4.52 32.58 -13.06
N VAL A 204 4.53 31.54 -12.22
CA VAL A 204 4.38 30.14 -12.66
C VAL A 204 3.14 29.52 -12.04
N VAL A 205 2.44 28.70 -12.83
CA VAL A 205 1.39 27.80 -12.34
C VAL A 205 1.93 26.39 -12.36
N LEU A 206 1.95 25.76 -11.19
CA LEU A 206 2.34 24.36 -11.02
C LEU A 206 1.06 23.51 -11.06
N LEU A 207 0.90 22.71 -12.09
CA LEU A 207 -0.22 21.80 -12.31
C LEU A 207 0.15 20.41 -11.78
N ALA A 208 -0.62 19.95 -10.80
CA ALA A 208 -0.51 18.60 -10.25
C ALA A 208 -1.80 17.80 -10.47
N GLY A 209 -1.81 16.53 -10.05
CA GLY A 209 -2.87 15.59 -10.44
C GLY A 209 -4.04 15.48 -9.47
N GLY A 210 -4.17 16.38 -8.50
CA GLY A 210 -5.28 16.36 -7.55
C GLY A 210 -6.62 16.80 -8.16
N PRO A 211 -7.75 16.51 -7.52
CA PRO A 211 -9.09 16.75 -8.06
C PRO A 211 -9.37 18.20 -8.45
N SER A 212 -8.80 19.19 -7.74
CA SER A 212 -8.98 20.59 -8.04
C SER A 212 -8.33 21.07 -9.35
N LEU A 213 -7.57 20.20 -10.03
CA LEU A 213 -7.02 20.50 -11.34
C LEU A 213 -8.13 20.80 -12.35
N ASP A 214 -9.24 20.05 -12.30
CA ASP A 214 -10.35 20.20 -13.24
C ASP A 214 -10.97 21.60 -13.20
N GLU A 215 -11.03 22.19 -12.00
CA GLU A 215 -11.53 23.56 -11.80
C GLU A 215 -10.55 24.63 -12.28
N ALA A 216 -9.25 24.31 -12.22
CA ALA A 216 -8.20 25.28 -12.56
C ALA A 216 -7.85 25.33 -14.04
N LEU A 217 -8.01 24.24 -14.79
CA LEU A 217 -7.61 24.15 -16.20
C LEU A 217 -8.24 25.22 -17.11
N PRO A 218 -9.53 25.56 -17.02
CA PRO A 218 -10.12 26.64 -17.84
C PRO A 218 -9.43 27.99 -17.59
N TRP A 219 -9.18 28.33 -16.34
CA TRP A 219 -8.48 29.57 -15.97
C TRP A 219 -7.03 29.57 -16.50
N VAL A 220 -6.33 28.44 -16.45
CA VAL A 220 -4.96 28.31 -16.98
C VAL A 220 -4.95 28.51 -18.50
N GLN A 221 -5.92 27.97 -19.25
CA GLN A 221 -6.05 28.17 -20.69
C GLN A 221 -6.30 29.66 -21.05
N GLU A 222 -7.19 30.30 -20.31
CA GLU A 222 -7.51 31.72 -20.52
C GLU A 222 -6.28 32.62 -20.32
N HIS A 223 -5.45 32.31 -19.33
CA HIS A 223 -4.30 33.11 -18.95
C HIS A 223 -2.95 32.57 -19.49
N ARG A 224 -3.00 31.67 -20.47
CA ARG A 224 -1.81 30.94 -20.99
C ARG A 224 -0.62 31.85 -21.33
N GLN A 225 -0.86 33.03 -21.87
CA GLN A 225 0.21 33.96 -22.29
C GLN A 225 0.84 34.73 -21.11
N GLN A 226 0.21 34.81 -19.97
CA GLN A 226 0.66 35.59 -18.80
C GLN A 226 1.38 34.75 -17.75
N ILE A 227 1.43 33.43 -17.92
CA ILE A 227 1.98 32.48 -16.99
C ILE A 227 2.95 31.51 -17.65
N VAL A 228 3.87 30.98 -16.86
CA VAL A 228 4.66 29.81 -17.23
C VAL A 228 3.98 28.58 -16.60
N ILE A 229 3.84 27.50 -17.36
CA ILE A 229 3.18 26.27 -16.92
C ILE A 229 4.21 25.21 -16.58
N PHE A 230 4.24 24.83 -15.29
CA PHE A 230 4.91 23.64 -14.79
C PHE A 230 3.88 22.54 -14.65
N ALA A 231 4.10 21.37 -15.25
CA ALA A 231 3.18 20.25 -15.13
C ALA A 231 3.88 19.00 -14.60
N VAL A 232 3.29 18.27 -13.68
CA VAL A 232 3.75 16.93 -13.34
C VAL A 232 3.41 15.97 -14.48
N SER A 233 4.30 15.03 -14.79
CA SER A 233 4.18 14.13 -15.96
C SER A 233 2.89 13.30 -15.96
N ARG A 234 2.36 12.95 -14.79
CA ARG A 234 1.16 12.12 -14.67
C ARG A 234 -0.13 12.76 -15.20
N ILE A 235 -0.19 14.10 -15.39
CA ILE A 235 -1.37 14.78 -15.95
C ILE A 235 -1.27 14.97 -17.46
N SER A 236 -0.30 14.35 -18.13
CA SER A 236 -0.07 14.51 -19.57
C SER A 236 -1.30 14.15 -20.40
N ARG A 237 -2.04 13.11 -19.99
CA ARG A 237 -3.29 12.69 -20.66
C ARG A 237 -4.36 13.79 -20.58
N GLN A 238 -4.54 14.39 -19.40
CA GLN A 238 -5.51 15.46 -19.19
C GLN A 238 -5.17 16.71 -20.02
N LEU A 239 -3.90 17.10 -20.00
CA LEU A 239 -3.42 18.24 -20.79
C LEU A 239 -3.56 18.02 -22.30
N LYS A 240 -3.26 16.80 -22.76
CA LYS A 240 -3.42 16.43 -24.16
C LYS A 240 -4.88 16.50 -24.61
N ASN A 241 -5.82 16.03 -23.77
CA ASN A 241 -7.25 16.05 -24.09
C ASN A 241 -7.80 17.45 -24.28
N ILE A 242 -7.20 18.47 -23.69
CA ILE A 242 -7.59 19.88 -23.86
C ILE A 242 -6.63 20.66 -24.76
N ASN A 243 -5.69 19.98 -25.44
CA ASN A 243 -4.67 20.59 -26.31
C ASN A 243 -3.84 21.67 -25.60
N LEU A 244 -3.51 21.46 -24.33
CA LEU A 244 -2.64 22.35 -23.54
C LEU A 244 -1.26 21.73 -23.37
N GLU A 245 -0.23 22.31 -24.01
CA GLU A 245 1.16 21.91 -23.76
C GLU A 245 1.79 22.80 -22.68
N PRO A 246 2.41 22.19 -21.64
CA PRO A 246 3.12 22.95 -20.62
C PRO A 246 4.46 23.48 -21.14
N ASP A 247 5.04 24.47 -20.45
CA ASP A 247 6.41 24.91 -20.74
C ASP A 247 7.45 23.94 -20.15
N PHE A 248 7.13 23.37 -18.99
CA PHE A 248 7.95 22.38 -18.31
C PHE A 248 7.11 21.19 -17.86
N ILE A 249 7.67 20.00 -18.00
CA ILE A 249 7.08 18.75 -17.51
C ILE A 249 8.06 18.08 -16.53
N PHE A 250 7.56 17.58 -15.40
CA PHE A 250 8.38 17.07 -14.30
C PHE A 250 8.11 15.59 -14.00
N SER A 251 9.18 14.80 -13.80
CA SER A 251 9.11 13.45 -13.28
C SER A 251 10.30 13.14 -12.35
N VAL A 252 10.08 12.38 -11.29
CA VAL A 252 11.13 12.01 -10.34
C VAL A 252 11.14 10.52 -9.99
N ASP A 253 10.11 9.76 -10.37
CA ASP A 253 9.90 8.41 -9.91
C ASP A 253 10.71 7.40 -10.75
N PRO A 254 11.45 6.45 -10.11
CA PRO A 254 12.26 5.44 -10.79
C PRO A 254 11.46 4.21 -11.23
N THR A 255 10.17 4.08 -10.85
CA THR A 255 9.38 2.87 -11.08
C THR A 255 8.71 2.83 -12.44
N GLU A 256 8.44 1.63 -12.98
CA GLU A 256 7.71 1.48 -14.23
C GLU A 256 6.24 1.94 -14.11
N LEU A 257 5.68 1.97 -12.91
CA LEU A 257 4.36 2.57 -12.68
C LEU A 257 4.31 4.05 -13.08
N SER A 258 5.42 4.77 -12.91
CA SER A 258 5.54 6.16 -13.38
C SER A 258 5.50 6.27 -14.89
N PHE A 259 6.04 5.30 -15.61
CA PHE A 259 5.90 5.23 -17.06
C PHE A 259 4.44 5.04 -17.47
N ASP A 260 3.74 4.09 -16.88
CA ASP A 260 2.34 3.80 -17.17
C ASP A 260 1.43 5.03 -17.10
N ILE A 261 1.62 5.86 -16.06
CA ILE A 261 0.80 7.06 -15.82
C ILE A 261 1.26 8.31 -16.57
N SER A 262 2.47 8.29 -17.16
CA SER A 262 3.09 9.47 -17.76
C SER A 262 3.38 9.33 -19.26
N LYS A 263 3.19 8.16 -19.83
CA LYS A 263 3.60 7.82 -21.19
C LYS A 263 3.02 8.74 -22.27
N GLU A 264 1.83 9.32 -22.04
CA GLU A 264 1.21 10.26 -22.96
C GLU A 264 2.06 11.54 -23.17
N MET A 265 2.96 11.90 -22.24
CA MET A 265 3.90 13.00 -22.45
C MET A 265 4.79 12.82 -23.68
N LEU A 266 5.09 11.58 -24.05
CA LEU A 266 5.90 11.24 -25.23
C LEU A 266 5.21 11.61 -26.56
N THR A 267 3.97 12.06 -26.51
CA THR A 267 3.19 12.54 -27.67
C THR A 267 3.13 14.07 -27.77
N PHE A 268 3.69 14.80 -26.81
CA PHE A 268 3.81 16.26 -26.92
C PHE A 268 4.78 16.66 -28.04
N SER A 269 4.73 17.94 -28.43
CA SER A 269 5.74 18.52 -29.31
C SER A 269 7.11 18.54 -28.64
N THR A 270 8.14 19.01 -29.35
CA THR A 270 9.49 19.17 -28.80
C THR A 270 9.67 20.45 -27.97
N GLN A 271 8.65 21.29 -27.83
CA GLN A 271 8.75 22.58 -27.13
C GLN A 271 8.83 22.45 -25.62
N PRO A 272 8.01 21.61 -24.94
CA PRO A 272 8.13 21.46 -23.48
C PRO A 272 9.51 20.98 -23.06
N VAL A 273 10.01 21.52 -21.94
CA VAL A 273 11.27 21.06 -21.34
C VAL A 273 10.96 19.97 -20.32
N PHE A 274 11.55 18.81 -20.48
CA PHE A 274 11.43 17.71 -19.52
C PHE A 274 12.48 17.86 -18.41
N VAL A 275 12.03 18.15 -17.18
CA VAL A 275 12.88 18.20 -16.00
C VAL A 275 12.67 16.95 -15.16
N TYR A 276 13.75 16.21 -14.92
CA TYR A 276 13.65 14.91 -14.28
C TYR A 276 14.81 14.63 -13.33
N SER A 277 14.57 13.81 -12.31
CA SER A 277 15.64 13.32 -11.43
C SER A 277 16.55 12.36 -12.20
N TYR A 278 17.83 12.38 -11.87
CA TYR A 278 18.84 11.47 -12.50
C TYR A 278 18.39 10.01 -12.53
N HIS A 279 17.49 9.64 -11.63
CA HIS A 279 16.98 8.27 -11.46
C HIS A 279 15.56 8.06 -11.97
N THR A 280 14.98 9.01 -12.67
CA THR A 280 13.64 8.82 -13.27
C THR A 280 13.62 7.60 -14.19
N VAL A 281 12.46 6.96 -14.31
CA VAL A 281 12.26 5.75 -15.12
C VAL A 281 12.83 5.92 -16.53
N SER A 282 13.71 5.00 -16.92
CA SER A 282 14.51 5.13 -18.14
C SER A 282 13.67 5.14 -19.43
N SER A 283 12.53 4.47 -19.43
CA SER A 283 11.61 4.41 -20.57
C SER A 283 10.95 5.76 -20.89
N LEU A 284 10.84 6.70 -19.94
CA LEU A 284 10.45 8.08 -20.23
C LEU A 284 11.65 8.88 -20.73
N VAL A 285 12.78 8.83 -20.01
CA VAL A 285 13.96 9.65 -20.28
C VAL A 285 14.54 9.35 -21.66
N SER A 286 14.71 8.07 -22.00
CA SER A 286 15.32 7.63 -23.24
C SER A 286 14.48 7.95 -24.48
N GLN A 287 13.18 8.14 -24.36
CA GLN A 287 12.26 8.37 -25.49
C GLN A 287 11.79 9.83 -25.61
N TRP A 288 12.22 10.70 -24.70
CA TRP A 288 11.91 12.12 -24.79
C TRP A 288 12.63 12.78 -25.97
N GLN A 289 11.90 13.56 -26.76
CA GLN A 289 12.43 14.16 -28.00
C GLN A 289 12.85 15.63 -27.85
N GLY A 290 12.29 16.31 -26.83
CA GLY A 290 12.60 17.71 -26.56
C GLY A 290 13.84 17.88 -25.65
N ILE A 291 14.02 19.09 -25.15
CA ILE A 291 15.09 19.41 -24.20
C ILE A 291 14.85 18.64 -22.88
N GLY A 292 15.85 17.90 -22.42
CA GLY A 292 15.87 17.20 -21.15
C GLY A 292 16.86 17.85 -20.17
N LEU A 293 16.40 18.18 -18.96
CA LEU A 293 17.22 18.73 -17.89
C LEU A 293 17.20 17.77 -16.70
N TYR A 294 18.36 17.22 -16.33
CA TYR A 294 18.43 16.30 -15.18
C TYR A 294 18.73 17.02 -13.87
N LEU A 295 18.24 16.47 -12.76
CA LEU A 295 18.52 16.86 -11.39
C LEU A 295 19.48 15.89 -10.73
N GLY A 296 20.30 16.37 -9.80
CA GLY A 296 21.25 15.58 -9.03
C GLY A 296 22.57 15.31 -9.73
N SER A 297 23.24 14.23 -9.39
CA SER A 297 24.55 13.84 -9.90
C SER A 297 24.43 12.90 -11.08
N ARG A 298 25.30 13.06 -12.08
CA ARG A 298 25.27 12.26 -13.30
C ARG A 298 25.68 10.80 -13.08
N VAL A 299 26.69 10.57 -12.22
CA VAL A 299 27.13 9.23 -11.81
C VAL A 299 27.13 9.08 -10.29
N PRO A 300 26.94 7.85 -9.74
CA PRO A 300 26.85 7.62 -8.28
C PRO A 300 28.21 7.59 -7.57
N TRP A 301 29.28 8.02 -8.22
CA TRP A 301 30.61 8.14 -7.66
C TRP A 301 31.25 9.50 -7.96
N LYS A 302 32.39 9.82 -7.30
CA LYS A 302 33.11 11.07 -7.58
C LYS A 302 33.68 11.06 -9.00
N SER A 303 33.28 12.03 -9.80
CA SER A 303 33.69 12.18 -11.19
C SER A 303 33.64 13.64 -11.61
N THR A 304 34.45 13.98 -12.59
CA THR A 304 34.36 15.28 -13.30
C THR A 304 33.10 15.43 -14.13
N LEU A 305 32.36 14.34 -14.36
CA LEU A 305 31.04 14.35 -15.01
C LEU A 305 29.92 14.86 -14.07
N ASN A 306 30.15 14.86 -12.76
CA ASN A 306 29.21 15.41 -11.79
C ASN A 306 29.40 16.93 -11.73
N HIS A 307 28.73 17.62 -12.63
CA HIS A 307 28.68 19.08 -12.58
C HIS A 307 27.85 19.53 -11.39
N GLU A 308 28.08 20.78 -10.95
CA GLU A 308 27.21 21.39 -9.95
C GLU A 308 25.79 21.46 -10.50
N ASN A 309 24.84 20.94 -9.75
CA ASN A 309 23.45 20.84 -10.13
C ASN A 309 22.56 21.03 -8.91
N ILE A 310 21.25 21.07 -9.11
CA ILE A 310 20.24 21.08 -8.06
C ILE A 310 19.75 19.65 -7.85
N ASP A 311 19.55 19.27 -6.60
CA ASP A 311 18.96 17.98 -6.25
C ASP A 311 17.43 18.05 -6.27
N GLY A 312 16.77 16.92 -6.48
CA GLY A 312 15.34 16.77 -6.23
C GLY A 312 15.04 17.04 -4.76
N ALA A 313 13.88 17.58 -4.47
CA ALA A 313 13.49 17.97 -3.12
C ALA A 313 12.15 17.37 -2.71
N GLY A 314 12.12 16.73 -1.55
CA GLY A 314 10.90 16.21 -0.93
C GLY A 314 10.38 14.89 -1.51
N PRO A 315 9.27 14.37 -0.95
CA PRO A 315 8.76 13.02 -1.25
C PRO A 315 7.99 12.93 -2.56
N THR A 316 7.55 14.07 -3.15
CA THR A 316 6.74 14.06 -4.37
C THR A 316 7.36 14.92 -5.47
N VAL A 317 6.91 14.69 -6.71
CA VAL A 317 7.28 15.53 -7.86
C VAL A 317 6.87 16.99 -7.67
N THR A 318 5.75 17.24 -6.98
CA THR A 318 5.26 18.58 -6.64
C THR A 318 6.23 19.34 -5.74
N ASN A 319 6.79 18.67 -4.71
CA ASN A 319 7.82 19.25 -3.85
C ASN A 319 9.07 19.66 -4.66
N THR A 320 9.50 18.82 -5.57
CA THR A 320 10.64 19.09 -6.46
C THR A 320 10.34 20.27 -7.39
N ALA A 321 9.17 20.27 -8.03
CA ALA A 321 8.78 21.35 -8.94
C ALA A 321 8.63 22.70 -8.23
N LEU A 322 8.09 22.73 -7.00
CA LEU A 322 8.03 23.95 -6.16
C LEU A 322 9.42 24.52 -5.87
N ASN A 323 10.36 23.64 -5.45
CA ASN A 323 11.73 24.05 -5.19
C ASN A 323 12.42 24.62 -6.45
N LEU A 324 12.17 23.99 -7.61
CA LEU A 324 12.70 24.45 -8.90
C LEU A 324 12.09 25.77 -9.36
N ALA A 325 10.80 25.97 -9.16
CA ALA A 325 10.14 27.24 -9.44
C ALA A 325 10.82 28.39 -8.68
N HIS A 326 11.11 28.21 -7.41
CA HIS A 326 11.88 29.18 -6.64
C HIS A 326 13.31 29.33 -7.18
N TYR A 327 14.01 28.23 -7.47
CA TYR A 327 15.39 28.25 -7.97
C TYR A 327 15.51 28.95 -9.33
N PHE A 328 14.49 28.82 -10.20
CA PHE A 328 14.43 29.50 -11.49
C PHE A 328 14.07 30.98 -11.36
N GLY A 329 13.72 31.48 -10.15
CA GLY A 329 13.57 32.88 -9.83
C GLY A 329 12.13 33.42 -9.92
N PHE A 330 11.13 32.57 -9.99
CA PHE A 330 9.74 33.01 -10.01
C PHE A 330 9.36 33.78 -8.75
N LYS A 331 8.63 34.88 -8.92
CA LYS A 331 8.15 35.74 -7.83
C LYS A 331 6.83 35.24 -7.23
N ARG A 332 6.03 34.55 -8.05
CA ARG A 332 4.74 34.01 -7.65
C ARG A 332 4.60 32.56 -8.18
N ILE A 333 4.15 31.69 -7.31
CA ILE A 333 3.91 30.27 -7.62
C ILE A 333 2.46 29.97 -7.26
N ILE A 334 1.67 29.52 -8.23
CA ILE A 334 0.27 29.11 -8.05
C ILE A 334 0.21 27.59 -8.12
N LEU A 335 -0.36 26.95 -7.11
CA LEU A 335 -0.44 25.49 -6.96
C LEU A 335 -1.83 24.99 -7.38
N ALA A 336 -2.03 24.58 -8.61
CA ALA A 336 -3.29 24.07 -9.11
C ALA A 336 -3.28 22.54 -9.16
N GLY A 337 -4.31 21.89 -8.63
CA GLY A 337 -4.35 20.44 -8.49
C GLY A 337 -3.39 19.87 -7.43
N VAL A 338 -2.92 20.71 -6.51
CA VAL A 338 -2.07 20.31 -5.38
C VAL A 338 -2.97 20.20 -4.14
N ASP A 339 -3.75 19.13 -4.09
CA ASP A 339 -4.77 18.96 -3.05
C ASP A 339 -4.24 18.22 -1.83
N LEU A 340 -3.44 17.16 -2.01
CA LEU A 340 -2.83 16.33 -0.97
C LEU A 340 -3.83 15.77 0.05
N CYS A 341 -5.09 15.68 -0.34
CA CYS A 341 -6.18 15.03 0.38
C CYS A 341 -7.19 14.50 -0.62
N PHE A 342 -8.13 13.72 -0.14
CA PHE A 342 -9.19 13.13 -0.95
C PHE A 342 -10.41 14.06 -0.96
N THR A 343 -11.20 13.99 -2.01
CA THR A 343 -12.52 14.62 -2.00
C THR A 343 -13.45 13.89 -1.03
N ARG A 344 -14.54 14.54 -0.61
CA ARG A 344 -15.51 13.91 0.30
C ARG A 344 -16.08 12.62 -0.26
N ASP A 345 -16.31 12.55 -1.56
CA ASP A 345 -16.82 11.37 -2.27
C ASP A 345 -15.74 10.34 -2.63
N GLY A 346 -14.50 10.50 -2.14
CA GLY A 346 -13.45 9.49 -2.18
C GLY A 346 -12.50 9.56 -3.37
N TYR A 347 -12.58 10.55 -4.25
CA TYR A 347 -11.62 10.71 -5.34
C TYR A 347 -10.30 11.30 -4.85
N THR A 348 -9.20 10.80 -5.40
CA THR A 348 -7.83 11.21 -5.04
C THR A 348 -7.15 12.02 -6.12
N HIS A 349 -7.64 11.94 -7.36
CA HIS A 349 -7.04 12.54 -8.54
C HIS A 349 -8.09 13.15 -9.48
N ALA A 350 -7.63 14.04 -10.34
CA ALA A 350 -8.42 14.73 -11.34
C ALA A 350 -9.05 13.77 -12.38
N ASN A 351 -10.12 14.23 -13.03
CA ASN A 351 -10.82 13.49 -14.08
C ASN A 351 -9.87 13.04 -15.20
N GLY A 352 -10.09 11.85 -15.75
CA GLY A 352 -9.25 11.25 -16.79
C GLY A 352 -7.97 10.60 -16.30
N SER A 353 -7.63 10.65 -15.00
CA SER A 353 -6.57 9.83 -14.42
C SER A 353 -7.03 8.37 -14.24
N ASP A 354 -6.10 7.43 -14.15
CA ASP A 354 -6.43 6.02 -13.93
C ASP A 354 -7.17 5.82 -12.60
N GLU A 355 -6.79 6.58 -11.57
CA GLU A 355 -7.47 6.53 -10.26
C GLU A 355 -8.90 7.06 -10.34
N HIS A 356 -9.14 8.12 -11.11
CA HIS A 356 -10.50 8.65 -11.30
C HIS A 356 -11.35 7.68 -12.12
N ILE A 357 -10.78 7.10 -13.18
CA ILE A 357 -11.45 6.10 -14.03
C ILE A 357 -11.77 4.83 -13.22
N ALA A 358 -10.87 4.42 -12.31
CA ALA A 358 -11.14 3.29 -11.43
C ALA A 358 -12.30 3.54 -10.45
N GLY A 359 -12.59 4.79 -10.12
CA GLY A 359 -13.67 5.18 -9.22
C GLY A 359 -13.20 5.70 -7.86
N PRO A 360 -14.15 6.03 -6.98
CA PRO A 360 -13.85 6.53 -5.65
C PRO A 360 -13.25 5.43 -4.75
N ARG A 361 -12.38 5.81 -3.84
CA ARG A 361 -11.79 4.87 -2.87
C ARG A 361 -12.78 4.53 -1.77
N PHE A 362 -13.00 3.25 -1.55
CA PHE A 362 -13.84 2.74 -0.48
C PHE A 362 -13.07 2.25 0.74
N ASN A 363 -11.75 2.08 0.63
CA ASN A 363 -10.94 1.74 1.79
C ASN A 363 -10.86 2.89 2.80
N LEU A 364 -10.79 2.55 4.06
CA LEU A 364 -10.63 3.51 5.16
C LEU A 364 -9.23 4.12 5.17
N THR A 365 -9.12 5.34 5.71
CA THR A 365 -7.86 5.94 6.16
C THR A 365 -8.11 6.70 7.46
N SER A 366 -7.26 6.52 8.47
CA SER A 366 -7.34 7.24 9.74
C SER A 366 -6.76 8.63 9.64
N LEU A 367 -5.90 8.84 8.65
CA LEU A 367 -5.21 10.11 8.48
C LEU A 367 -6.18 11.16 7.93
N GLN A 368 -6.27 12.26 8.65
CA GLN A 368 -7.08 13.41 8.30
C GLN A 368 -6.20 14.66 8.22
N THR A 369 -6.56 15.58 7.35
CA THR A 369 -5.92 16.90 7.24
C THR A 369 -6.96 18.01 7.16
N GLU A 370 -6.65 19.16 7.75
CA GLU A 370 -7.46 20.36 7.58
C GLU A 370 -7.30 20.87 6.14
N THR A 371 -8.39 21.34 5.54
CA THR A 371 -8.42 21.95 4.20
C THR A 371 -8.43 23.47 4.28
N ASN A 372 -8.17 24.14 3.15
CA ASN A 372 -8.29 25.58 3.04
C ASN A 372 -9.72 26.10 3.27
N GLY A 373 -10.73 25.25 3.09
CA GLY A 373 -12.13 25.52 3.36
C GLY A 373 -12.58 25.20 4.79
N ASP A 374 -11.62 25.04 5.72
CA ASP A 374 -11.83 24.82 7.16
C ASP A 374 -12.66 23.55 7.48
N PHE A 375 -12.52 22.49 6.70
CA PHE A 375 -13.07 21.16 7.02
C PHE A 375 -11.97 20.08 7.00
N MET A 376 -12.22 18.96 7.66
CA MET A 376 -11.31 17.80 7.65
C MET A 376 -11.55 16.93 6.43
N ALA A 377 -10.47 16.51 5.77
CA ALA A 377 -10.50 15.61 4.63
C ALA A 377 -9.55 14.41 4.83
N PRO A 378 -9.90 13.22 4.36
CA PRO A 378 -9.01 12.07 4.39
C PRO A 378 -7.74 12.33 3.59
N THR A 379 -6.60 11.80 4.07
CA THR A 379 -5.32 11.88 3.37
C THR A 379 -4.58 10.54 3.49
N SER A 380 -3.44 10.39 2.81
CA SER A 380 -2.57 9.21 2.89
C SER A 380 -1.22 9.58 3.52
N CYS A 381 -0.45 8.56 3.95
CA CYS A 381 0.83 8.77 4.62
C CYS A 381 1.85 9.53 3.74
N ASP A 382 1.88 9.26 2.45
CA ASP A 382 2.72 9.95 1.46
C ASP A 382 2.27 11.40 1.24
N PHE A 383 0.96 11.67 1.19
CA PHE A 383 0.43 13.02 1.12
C PHE A 383 0.70 13.81 2.41
N ALA A 384 0.54 13.19 3.58
CA ALA A 384 0.87 13.82 4.87
C ALA A 384 2.36 14.19 4.95
N ALA A 385 3.25 13.31 4.48
CA ALA A 385 4.68 13.61 4.37
C ALA A 385 4.96 14.76 3.38
N ALA A 386 4.22 14.80 2.25
CA ALA A 386 4.30 15.88 1.29
C ALA A 386 3.83 17.21 1.86
N ILE A 387 2.72 17.26 2.61
CA ILE A 387 2.21 18.45 3.32
C ILE A 387 3.28 19.01 4.25
N ASN A 388 3.87 18.15 5.10
CA ASN A 388 4.91 18.58 6.04
C ASN A 388 6.15 19.14 5.32
N THR A 389 6.58 18.51 4.24
CA THR A 389 7.72 18.97 3.46
C THR A 389 7.40 20.28 2.73
N LEU A 390 6.20 20.42 2.14
CA LEU A 390 5.76 21.65 1.49
C LEU A 390 5.71 22.83 2.47
N ALA A 391 5.25 22.60 3.70
CA ALA A 391 5.23 23.63 4.74
C ALA A 391 6.65 24.17 5.05
N LEU A 392 7.65 23.29 5.16
CA LEU A 392 9.04 23.65 5.35
C LEU A 392 9.62 24.40 4.15
N GLN A 393 9.35 23.93 2.95
CA GLN A 393 9.77 24.57 1.70
C GLN A 393 9.11 25.93 1.53
N ALA A 394 7.80 26.03 1.76
CA ALA A 394 7.05 27.29 1.69
C ALA A 394 7.59 28.34 2.66
N LYS A 395 7.91 27.93 3.90
CA LYS A 395 8.55 28.82 4.88
C LYS A 395 9.87 29.39 4.36
N ALA A 396 10.72 28.59 3.77
CA ALA A 396 12.00 29.01 3.22
C ALA A 396 11.83 29.92 1.99
N ILE A 397 10.92 29.57 1.09
CA ILE A 397 10.66 30.28 -0.17
C ILE A 397 9.99 31.64 0.10
N THR A 398 8.99 31.70 0.96
CA THR A 398 8.28 32.95 1.27
C THR A 398 9.17 33.95 2.01
N ALA A 399 10.15 33.48 2.79
CA ALA A 399 11.17 34.34 3.42
C ALA A 399 12.02 35.10 2.40
N THR A 400 12.10 34.69 1.14
CA THR A 400 12.80 35.41 0.05
C THR A 400 11.91 36.44 -0.66
N GLY A 401 10.64 36.59 -0.26
CA GLY A 401 9.66 37.47 -0.89
C GLY A 401 8.85 36.86 -2.03
N CYS A 402 9.04 35.54 -2.33
CA CYS A 402 8.21 34.80 -3.27
C CYS A 402 6.84 34.48 -2.66
N LYS A 403 5.77 34.65 -3.42
CA LYS A 403 4.38 34.33 -3.00
C LYS A 403 3.99 32.94 -3.48
N ILE A 404 3.46 32.13 -2.57
CA ILE A 404 2.91 30.82 -2.91
C ILE A 404 1.41 30.85 -2.63
N ILE A 405 0.61 30.45 -3.61
CA ILE A 405 -0.86 30.49 -3.57
C ILE A 405 -1.40 29.10 -3.91
N ASN A 406 -2.35 28.62 -3.12
CA ASN A 406 -3.21 27.49 -3.51
C ASN A 406 -4.64 28.03 -3.72
N PRO A 407 -5.25 27.87 -4.91
CA PRO A 407 -6.54 28.43 -5.21
C PRO A 407 -7.74 27.56 -4.80
N SER A 408 -7.49 26.33 -4.32
CA SER A 408 -8.57 25.39 -3.98
C SER A 408 -8.93 25.43 -2.51
N ALA A 409 -10.22 25.61 -2.21
CA ALA A 409 -10.78 25.45 -0.87
C ALA A 409 -10.72 23.99 -0.40
N ASN A 410 -10.77 23.03 -1.34
CA ASN A 410 -10.78 21.59 -1.07
C ASN A 410 -9.38 21.00 -0.84
N ALA A 411 -8.32 21.76 -1.10
CA ALA A 411 -6.95 21.33 -0.89
C ALA A 411 -6.55 21.38 0.59
N ALA A 412 -5.63 20.50 0.98
CA ALA A 412 -5.03 20.49 2.32
C ALA A 412 -4.41 21.86 2.64
N LYS A 413 -4.66 22.36 3.84
CA LYS A 413 -4.14 23.62 4.36
C LYS A 413 -2.67 23.44 4.73
N VAL A 414 -1.79 24.09 4.00
CA VAL A 414 -0.34 24.01 4.21
C VAL A 414 0.18 25.34 4.78
N SER A 415 0.92 25.27 5.87
CA SER A 415 1.50 26.47 6.49
C SER A 415 2.40 27.24 5.50
N ASN A 416 2.28 28.57 5.50
CA ASN A 416 2.99 29.51 4.62
C ASN A 416 2.58 29.43 3.13
N ILE A 417 1.48 28.78 2.79
CA ILE A 417 0.84 28.82 1.49
C ILE A 417 -0.50 29.54 1.67
N ASN A 418 -0.74 30.59 0.88
CA ASN A 418 -1.95 31.38 0.99
C ASN A 418 -3.08 30.75 0.17
N TYR A 419 -4.26 30.63 0.76
CA TYR A 419 -5.46 30.34 0.00
C TYR A 419 -5.95 31.62 -0.67
N THR A 420 -6.13 31.62 -1.99
CA THR A 420 -6.68 32.73 -2.77
C THR A 420 -7.43 32.14 -3.97
N PRO A 421 -8.75 32.30 -4.07
CA PRO A 421 -9.53 31.82 -5.20
C PRO A 421 -8.98 32.33 -6.54
N LEU A 422 -9.13 31.54 -7.61
CA LEU A 422 -8.65 31.89 -8.95
C LEU A 422 -9.17 33.26 -9.44
N THR A 423 -10.41 33.60 -9.10
CA THR A 423 -11.06 34.88 -9.45
C THR A 423 -10.37 36.10 -8.87
N ASP A 424 -9.64 35.93 -7.76
CA ASP A 424 -9.00 37.00 -7.02
C ASP A 424 -7.50 37.11 -7.35
N ILE A 425 -7.00 36.29 -8.28
CA ILE A 425 -5.59 36.31 -8.68
C ILE A 425 -5.39 37.26 -9.85
N GLU A 426 -4.83 38.43 -9.57
CA GLU A 426 -4.42 39.36 -10.61
C GLU A 426 -3.06 38.96 -11.21
N LEU A 427 -2.96 38.90 -12.52
CA LEU A 427 -1.74 38.61 -13.28
C LEU A 427 -1.13 39.85 -13.94
N ASP A 428 0.17 39.83 -14.20
CA ASP A 428 0.81 40.83 -15.03
C ASP A 428 0.27 40.69 -16.49
N PRO A 429 -0.21 41.78 -17.11
CA PRO A 429 -0.78 41.74 -18.44
C PRO A 429 0.25 41.44 -19.55
N ASN A 430 1.56 41.54 -19.23
CA ASN A 430 2.61 41.29 -20.23
C ASN A 430 2.76 39.81 -20.55
N PRO A 431 2.79 39.42 -21.83
CA PRO A 431 2.97 38.05 -22.24
C PRO A 431 4.38 37.54 -21.88
N ILE A 432 4.48 36.23 -21.66
CA ILE A 432 5.74 35.54 -21.34
C ILE A 432 6.02 34.56 -22.47
N ASP A 433 7.11 34.71 -23.20
CA ASP A 433 7.63 33.73 -24.13
C ASP A 433 8.65 32.84 -23.41
N ALA A 434 8.15 31.79 -22.78
CA ALA A 434 8.99 30.83 -22.05
C ALA A 434 9.97 30.12 -22.99
N THR A 435 9.55 29.79 -24.21
CA THR A 435 10.37 29.07 -25.20
C THR A 435 11.59 29.89 -25.60
N ALA A 436 11.40 31.18 -25.91
CA ALA A 436 12.50 32.06 -26.26
C ALA A 436 13.48 32.24 -25.11
N ILE A 437 12.97 32.44 -23.87
CA ILE A 437 13.78 32.57 -22.66
C ILE A 437 14.65 31.33 -22.42
N ILE A 438 14.06 30.14 -22.56
CA ILE A 438 14.76 28.86 -22.38
C ILE A 438 15.83 28.68 -23.46
N ALA A 439 15.49 28.93 -24.74
CA ALA A 439 16.40 28.76 -25.87
C ALA A 439 17.64 29.62 -25.72
N GLU A 440 17.49 30.86 -25.30
CA GLU A 440 18.62 31.76 -25.03
C GLU A 440 19.59 31.21 -23.98
N GLN A 441 19.08 30.69 -22.86
CA GLN A 441 19.91 30.15 -21.79
C GLN A 441 20.62 28.84 -22.17
N ILE A 442 19.99 28.00 -22.96
CA ILE A 442 20.55 26.70 -23.33
C ILE A 442 21.53 26.82 -24.49
N ALA A 443 21.32 27.74 -25.43
CA ALA A 443 22.21 27.93 -26.61
C ALA A 443 23.69 28.12 -26.22
N PHE A 444 23.97 28.85 -25.13
CA PHE A 444 25.32 29.05 -24.60
C PHE A 444 25.96 27.82 -23.96
N SER A 445 25.17 26.76 -23.68
CA SER A 445 25.61 25.66 -22.82
C SER A 445 25.80 24.33 -23.57
N ASN A 446 25.23 24.18 -24.77
CA ASN A 446 25.08 22.87 -25.46
C ASN A 446 26.41 22.14 -25.70
N HIS A 447 27.47 22.83 -26.08
CA HIS A 447 28.77 22.20 -26.40
C HIS A 447 29.57 21.74 -25.17
N ARG A 448 29.27 22.25 -23.96
CA ARG A 448 30.06 21.98 -22.75
C ARG A 448 29.74 20.63 -22.11
N PHE A 449 28.55 20.16 -22.29
CA PHE A 449 28.02 18.98 -21.58
C PHE A 449 27.95 17.70 -22.42
N HIS A 450 27.99 17.83 -23.76
CA HIS A 450 28.06 16.71 -24.72
C HIS A 450 29.51 16.24 -24.85
N ASN A 451 29.98 15.40 -23.93
CA ASN A 451 31.29 14.77 -24.01
C ASN A 451 31.18 13.25 -23.81
N GLU A 452 30.74 12.57 -24.83
CA GLU A 452 30.51 11.12 -24.80
C GLU A 452 31.82 10.34 -24.59
N GLN A 453 32.94 10.82 -25.12
CA GLN A 453 34.25 10.20 -24.89
C GLN A 453 34.67 10.26 -23.39
N ALA A 454 34.34 11.35 -22.71
CA ALA A 454 34.56 11.44 -21.27
C ALA A 454 33.67 10.44 -20.52
N ILE A 455 32.41 10.26 -20.95
CA ILE A 455 31.50 9.27 -20.35
C ILE A 455 32.05 7.84 -20.54
N ILE A 456 32.44 7.49 -21.75
CA ILE A 456 33.02 6.17 -22.06
C ILE A 456 34.28 5.93 -21.23
N SER A 457 35.17 6.94 -21.13
CA SER A 457 36.39 6.85 -20.35
C SER A 457 36.09 6.63 -18.86
N GLU A 458 35.09 7.31 -18.32
CA GLU A 458 34.65 7.17 -16.95
C GLU A 458 34.01 5.80 -16.65
N LEU A 459 33.19 5.28 -17.58
CA LEU A 459 32.64 3.94 -17.49
C LEU A 459 33.72 2.85 -17.53
N LYS A 460 34.75 3.00 -18.38
CA LYS A 460 35.92 2.11 -18.39
C LYS A 460 36.67 2.15 -17.07
N ARG A 461 36.85 3.35 -16.47
CA ARG A 461 37.48 3.50 -15.15
C ARG A 461 36.67 2.77 -14.07
N ALA A 462 35.37 2.95 -14.06
CA ALA A 462 34.47 2.29 -13.11
C ALA A 462 34.51 0.76 -13.29
N GLN A 463 34.45 0.28 -14.53
CA GLN A 463 34.55 -1.14 -14.86
C GLN A 463 35.86 -1.75 -14.33
N PHE A 464 36.99 -1.09 -14.52
CA PHE A 464 38.30 -1.54 -14.02
C PHE A 464 38.29 -1.65 -12.49
N GLN A 465 37.79 -0.63 -11.77
CA GLN A 465 37.76 -0.61 -10.32
C GLN A 465 36.83 -1.70 -9.73
N ILE A 466 35.67 -1.90 -10.34
CA ILE A 466 34.71 -2.90 -9.85
C ILE A 466 35.20 -4.32 -10.17
N ASN A 467 35.85 -4.55 -11.32
CA ASN A 467 36.52 -5.83 -11.59
C ASN A 467 37.59 -6.16 -10.54
N ALA A 468 38.39 -5.18 -10.12
CA ALA A 468 39.38 -5.39 -9.07
C ALA A 468 38.72 -5.79 -7.73
N ILE A 469 37.56 -5.19 -7.40
CA ILE A 469 36.76 -5.56 -6.21
C ILE A 469 36.21 -6.98 -6.35
N LEU A 470 35.68 -7.34 -7.54
CA LEU A 470 35.19 -8.69 -7.82
C LEU A 470 36.28 -9.74 -7.56
N HIS A 471 37.47 -9.56 -8.13
CA HIS A 471 38.59 -10.48 -7.91
C HIS A 471 39.04 -10.54 -6.46
N LEU A 472 39.00 -9.41 -5.71
CA LEU A 472 39.30 -9.41 -4.28
C LEU A 472 38.24 -10.20 -3.50
N ALA A 473 36.96 -10.09 -3.84
CA ALA A 473 35.86 -10.83 -3.19
C ALA A 473 35.96 -12.35 -3.45
N GLU A 474 36.20 -12.76 -4.71
CA GLU A 474 36.41 -14.17 -5.09
C GLU A 474 37.61 -14.79 -4.37
N ASN A 475 38.73 -14.06 -4.30
CA ASN A 475 39.90 -14.51 -3.59
C ASN A 475 39.65 -14.59 -2.07
N ALA A 476 38.90 -13.66 -1.50
CA ALA A 476 38.51 -13.68 -0.11
C ALA A 476 37.61 -14.89 0.23
N LEU A 477 36.66 -15.25 -0.62
CA LEU A 477 35.85 -16.45 -0.48
C LEU A 477 36.73 -17.71 -0.41
N THR A 478 37.66 -17.86 -1.36
CA THR A 478 38.59 -19.00 -1.40
C THR A 478 39.44 -19.06 -0.12
N ILE A 479 39.92 -17.92 0.36
CA ILE A 479 40.73 -17.87 1.57
C ILE A 479 39.88 -18.16 2.80
N ASN A 480 38.68 -17.63 2.89
CA ASN A 480 37.76 -17.84 4.01
C ASN A 480 37.41 -19.35 4.15
N GLU A 481 37.09 -20.00 3.05
CA GLU A 481 36.86 -21.45 3.05
C GLU A 481 38.11 -22.27 3.53
N SER A 482 39.29 -21.91 3.04
CA SER A 482 40.57 -22.62 3.40
C SER A 482 41.07 -22.30 4.80
N MET A 483 40.54 -21.31 5.48
CA MET A 483 40.97 -20.88 6.82
C MET A 483 40.47 -21.81 7.93
N TYR A 484 39.33 -22.48 7.71
CA TYR A 484 38.69 -23.34 8.70
C TYR A 484 38.91 -24.84 8.41
N SER A 485 39.05 -25.62 9.47
CA SER A 485 39.10 -27.09 9.37
C SER A 485 37.73 -27.69 9.09
N VAL A 486 37.72 -29.01 8.82
CA VAL A 486 36.46 -29.80 8.68
C VAL A 486 35.61 -29.72 9.97
N HIS A 487 36.21 -29.42 11.11
CA HIS A 487 35.52 -29.27 12.40
C HIS A 487 35.26 -27.81 12.77
N GLY A 488 35.40 -26.87 11.84
CA GLY A 488 35.05 -25.46 12.03
C GLY A 488 36.07 -24.64 12.84
N THR A 489 37.21 -25.17 13.25
CA THR A 489 38.24 -24.43 13.98
C THR A 489 39.20 -23.71 13.03
N ILE A 490 39.69 -22.52 13.40
CA ILE A 490 40.70 -21.80 12.62
C ILE A 490 42.02 -22.54 12.64
N GLU A 491 42.45 -23.11 11.53
CA GLU A 491 43.74 -23.81 11.41
C GLU A 491 44.86 -22.94 10.89
N ASN A 492 44.53 -21.87 10.15
CA ASN A 492 45.52 -21.10 9.41
C ASN A 492 45.46 -19.58 9.64
N TYR A 493 46.21 -19.13 10.67
CA TYR A 493 46.33 -17.68 10.94
C TYR A 493 47.03 -16.87 9.84
N LYS A 494 47.76 -17.53 8.88
CA LYS A 494 48.33 -16.82 7.74
C LYS A 494 47.21 -16.36 6.78
N ASP A 495 46.17 -17.15 6.65
CA ASP A 495 45.04 -16.82 5.80
C ASP A 495 44.20 -15.69 6.40
N LYS A 496 44.06 -15.60 7.71
CA LYS A 496 43.46 -14.42 8.37
C LYS A 496 44.21 -13.15 7.99
N ARG A 497 45.53 -13.14 7.98
CA ARG A 497 46.33 -11.98 7.56
C ARG A 497 46.14 -11.62 6.07
N LYS A 498 45.85 -12.61 5.23
CA LYS A 498 45.52 -12.34 3.82
C LYS A 498 44.14 -11.66 3.69
N LEU A 499 43.14 -12.12 4.45
CA LEU A 499 41.82 -11.46 4.51
C LEU A 499 41.95 -10.02 5.02
N ASP A 500 42.73 -9.78 6.10
CA ASP A 500 42.97 -8.43 6.60
C ASP A 500 43.60 -7.51 5.54
N LYS A 501 44.47 -8.04 4.66
CA LYS A 501 45.05 -7.30 3.54
C LYS A 501 44.00 -6.99 2.46
N ILE A 502 43.11 -7.94 2.17
CA ILE A 502 42.00 -7.74 1.22
C ILE A 502 41.07 -6.65 1.73
N GLU A 503 40.67 -6.74 3.02
CA GLU A 503 39.86 -5.70 3.65
C GLU A 503 40.51 -4.33 3.61
N LYS A 504 41.82 -4.27 3.83
CA LYS A 504 42.57 -3.01 3.72
C LYS A 504 42.56 -2.45 2.30
N LYS A 505 42.65 -3.31 1.25
CA LYS A 505 42.54 -2.89 -0.14
C LYS A 505 41.15 -2.39 -0.47
N LEU A 506 40.10 -3.14 -0.11
CA LEU A 506 38.69 -2.73 -0.31
C LEU A 506 38.37 -1.38 0.35
N ASN A 507 38.87 -1.17 1.59
CA ASN A 507 38.54 0.02 2.37
C ASN A 507 39.44 1.24 2.11
N ARG A 508 40.63 1.07 1.49
CA ARG A 508 41.55 2.16 1.21
C ARG A 508 41.79 2.40 -0.28
N GLU A 509 42.25 1.36 -1.02
CA GLU A 509 42.59 1.49 -2.43
C GLU A 509 41.35 1.61 -3.30
N HIS A 510 40.28 0.81 -3.05
CA HIS A 510 39.04 0.82 -3.79
C HIS A 510 37.88 1.46 -3.02
N ARG A 511 38.17 2.29 -2.00
CA ARG A 511 37.21 2.82 -1.03
C ARG A 511 35.91 3.36 -1.65
N GLN A 512 36.02 4.08 -2.76
CA GLN A 512 34.87 4.73 -3.40
C GLN A 512 33.90 3.70 -4.01
N PHE A 513 34.44 2.79 -4.82
CA PHE A 513 33.65 1.77 -5.49
C PHE A 513 33.24 0.62 -4.55
N SER A 514 34.05 0.29 -3.56
CA SER A 514 33.68 -0.61 -2.48
C SER A 514 32.45 -0.11 -1.69
N LYS A 515 32.42 1.20 -1.40
CA LYS A 515 31.21 1.82 -0.82
C LYS A 515 30.01 1.77 -1.75
N LEU A 516 30.23 1.93 -3.07
CA LEU A 516 29.15 1.82 -4.05
C LEU A 516 28.59 0.40 -4.11
N VAL A 517 29.45 -0.63 -4.13
CA VAL A 517 29.03 -2.04 -4.09
C VAL A 517 28.22 -2.33 -2.82
N LYS A 518 28.69 -1.86 -1.65
CA LYS A 518 27.95 -2.01 -0.39
C LYS A 518 26.59 -1.28 -0.44
N LYS A 519 26.54 -0.06 -0.95
CA LYS A 519 25.30 0.71 -1.04
C LYS A 519 24.30 0.07 -2.01
N PHE A 520 24.79 -0.44 -3.14
CA PHE A 520 24.01 -1.14 -4.14
C PHE A 520 23.42 -2.45 -3.60
N GLY A 521 24.27 -3.28 -2.95
CA GLY A 521 23.87 -4.54 -2.33
C GLY A 521 23.48 -4.40 -0.85
N ILE A 522 23.06 -3.24 -0.37
CA ILE A 522 22.88 -2.92 1.05
C ILE A 522 22.02 -3.94 1.79
N ARG A 523 20.98 -4.46 1.15
CA ARG A 523 20.08 -5.46 1.74
C ARG A 523 20.80 -6.76 2.10
N SER A 524 21.67 -7.25 1.21
CA SER A 524 22.50 -8.44 1.47
C SER A 524 23.46 -8.21 2.64
N PHE A 525 24.08 -7.02 2.72
CA PHE A 525 24.97 -6.69 3.84
C PHE A 525 24.24 -6.51 5.16
N ILE A 526 23.05 -5.92 5.20
CA ILE A 526 22.25 -5.78 6.43
C ILE A 526 21.78 -7.15 6.90
N LYS A 527 21.39 -8.04 5.99
CA LYS A 527 20.99 -9.41 6.34
C LYS A 527 22.08 -10.16 7.11
N ILE A 528 23.35 -9.94 6.75
CA ILE A 528 24.51 -10.53 7.41
C ILE A 528 24.75 -9.91 8.80
N THR A 529 24.54 -8.61 8.96
CA THR A 529 24.80 -7.89 10.22
C THR A 529 23.68 -8.01 11.24
N LYS A 530 22.60 -8.71 10.92
CA LYS A 530 21.47 -8.93 11.83
C LYS A 530 21.95 -9.67 13.08
N PRO A 531 21.75 -9.14 14.27
CA PRO A 531 22.23 -9.78 15.49
C PRO A 531 21.39 -11.05 15.74
N PHE A 532 22.00 -12.18 15.52
CA PHE A 532 21.54 -13.42 16.09
C PHE A 532 22.02 -13.43 17.54
N THR A 533 21.13 -13.31 18.51
CA THR A 533 21.34 -13.49 19.94
C THR A 533 22.71 -13.06 20.53
N ASP A 534 22.76 -12.70 21.80
CA ASP A 534 23.98 -12.32 22.54
C ASP A 534 24.96 -13.50 22.77
N GLU A 535 24.85 -14.58 22.02
CA GLU A 535 25.72 -15.75 22.09
C GLU A 535 26.98 -15.57 21.24
N ASP A 536 28.12 -15.98 21.74
CA ASP A 536 29.40 -16.04 21.01
C ASP A 536 29.25 -16.95 19.79
N TRP A 537 29.56 -16.41 18.61
CA TRP A 537 29.45 -17.14 17.36
C TRP A 537 30.39 -18.35 17.32
N SER A 538 29.87 -19.48 16.91
CA SER A 538 30.68 -20.65 16.60
C SER A 538 31.64 -20.37 15.44
N ALA A 539 32.67 -21.12 15.29
CA ALA A 539 33.63 -20.99 14.20
C ALA A 539 32.95 -21.27 12.82
N GLU A 540 31.94 -22.14 12.81
CA GLU A 540 31.15 -22.42 11.61
C GLU A 540 30.28 -21.22 11.22
N GLU A 541 29.57 -20.63 12.16
CA GLU A 541 28.79 -19.42 11.93
C GLU A 541 29.68 -18.26 11.45
N THR A 542 30.89 -18.12 12.02
CA THR A 542 31.87 -17.11 11.60
C THR A 542 32.34 -17.36 10.15
N ARG A 543 32.55 -18.63 9.75
CA ARG A 543 32.87 -19.00 8.37
C ARG A 543 31.75 -18.65 7.42
N GLU A 544 30.48 -19.03 7.75
CA GLU A 544 29.31 -18.75 6.96
C GLU A 544 29.07 -17.25 6.78
N MET A 545 29.22 -16.49 7.85
CA MET A 545 29.12 -15.03 7.82
C MET A 545 30.19 -14.37 6.96
N GLY A 546 31.43 -14.88 7.04
CA GLY A 546 32.51 -14.43 6.17
C GLY A 546 32.23 -14.72 4.70
N ASN A 547 31.73 -15.90 4.38
CA ASN A 547 31.30 -16.26 3.03
C ASN A 547 30.18 -15.34 2.54
N ALA A 548 29.10 -15.22 3.29
CA ALA A 548 27.97 -14.35 2.95
C ALA A 548 28.41 -12.88 2.71
N TYR A 549 29.35 -12.37 3.50
CA TYR A 549 29.88 -11.02 3.33
C TYR A 549 30.64 -10.85 2.00
N TYR A 550 31.53 -11.78 1.64
CA TYR A 550 32.27 -11.70 0.37
C TYR A 550 31.41 -12.09 -0.83
N GLU A 551 30.39 -12.94 -0.66
CA GLU A 551 29.36 -13.19 -1.67
C GLU A 551 28.55 -11.93 -1.97
N ALA A 552 28.14 -11.19 -0.96
CA ALA A 552 27.45 -9.90 -1.16
C ALA A 552 28.33 -8.90 -1.94
N TYR A 553 29.64 -8.88 -1.71
CA TYR A 553 30.56 -8.09 -2.54
C TYR A 553 30.67 -8.59 -3.98
N ARG A 554 30.84 -9.90 -4.17
CA ARG A 554 30.92 -10.54 -5.49
C ARG A 554 29.67 -10.25 -6.33
N ASP A 555 28.50 -10.55 -5.75
CA ASP A 555 27.24 -10.46 -6.46
C ASP A 555 26.88 -9.00 -6.76
N GLY A 556 27.11 -8.09 -5.81
CA GLY A 556 26.95 -6.65 -6.02
C GLY A 556 27.90 -6.09 -7.09
N ALA A 557 29.15 -6.58 -7.14
CA ALA A 557 30.10 -6.19 -8.18
C ALA A 557 29.68 -6.71 -9.56
N ILE A 558 29.25 -7.97 -9.68
CA ILE A 558 28.76 -8.57 -10.93
C ILE A 558 27.56 -7.76 -11.47
N ALA A 559 26.59 -7.48 -10.63
CA ALA A 559 25.40 -6.73 -11.02
C ALA A 559 25.74 -5.30 -11.49
N LEU A 560 26.65 -4.60 -10.78
CA LEU A 560 27.13 -3.28 -11.20
C LEU A 560 27.93 -3.31 -12.51
N LEU A 561 28.74 -4.33 -12.73
CA LEU A 561 29.48 -4.50 -14.00
C LEU A 561 28.54 -4.66 -15.18
N LYS A 562 27.46 -5.42 -14.99
CA LYS A 562 26.43 -5.57 -16.01
C LYS A 562 25.75 -4.21 -16.33
N LEU A 563 25.35 -3.46 -15.30
CA LEU A 563 24.76 -2.13 -15.49
C LEU A 563 25.68 -1.16 -16.22
N ILE A 564 26.98 -1.17 -15.88
CA ILE A 564 27.99 -0.33 -16.55
C ILE A 564 28.19 -0.75 -18.01
N SER A 565 28.16 -2.05 -18.31
CA SER A 565 28.23 -2.54 -19.69
C SER A 565 27.03 -2.09 -20.51
N ASP A 566 25.82 -2.28 -19.97
CA ASP A 566 24.58 -1.85 -20.60
C ASP A 566 24.56 -0.32 -20.83
N ALA A 567 25.02 0.46 -19.85
CA ALA A 567 25.10 1.92 -19.98
C ALA A 567 26.11 2.32 -21.07
N LYS A 568 27.23 1.61 -21.19
CA LYS A 568 28.22 1.87 -22.25
C LYS A 568 27.63 1.59 -23.63
N GLU A 569 26.89 0.51 -23.81
CA GLU A 569 26.19 0.19 -25.06
C GLU A 569 25.19 1.28 -25.44
N ARG A 570 24.45 1.81 -24.44
CA ARG A 570 23.53 2.94 -24.66
C ARG A 570 24.28 4.19 -25.15
N VAL A 571 25.38 4.55 -24.50
CA VAL A 571 26.18 5.71 -24.91
C VAL A 571 26.68 5.54 -26.36
N LEU A 572 27.18 4.35 -26.71
CA LEU A 572 27.61 4.05 -28.10
C LEU A 572 26.42 4.12 -29.07
N SER A 573 25.25 3.65 -28.70
CA SER A 573 24.05 3.79 -29.53
C SER A 573 23.67 5.25 -29.74
N ARG A 574 23.83 6.13 -28.73
CA ARG A 574 23.59 7.58 -28.91
C ARG A 574 24.61 8.23 -29.85
N GLN A 575 25.88 7.78 -29.84
CA GLN A 575 26.88 8.22 -30.80
C GLN A 575 26.52 7.78 -32.22
N GLU A 576 26.06 6.54 -32.36
CA GLU A 576 25.65 5.98 -33.63
C GLU A 576 24.40 6.69 -34.20
N GLU A 577 23.44 7.07 -33.33
CA GLU A 577 22.27 7.87 -33.76
C GLU A 577 22.64 9.23 -34.34
N ALA A 578 23.77 9.81 -33.91
CA ALA A 578 24.28 11.09 -34.40
C ALA A 578 25.24 10.94 -35.60
N SER A 579 25.51 9.74 -36.07
CA SER A 579 26.39 9.46 -37.19
C SER A 579 25.71 9.80 -38.52
N ASP A 580 26.48 10.28 -39.51
CA ASP A 580 25.99 10.50 -40.85
C ASP A 580 25.67 9.18 -41.58
N GLU A 581 26.33 8.07 -41.21
CA GLU A 581 26.12 6.73 -41.74
C GLU A 581 25.94 5.74 -40.57
N PRO A 582 24.75 5.68 -39.95
CA PRO A 582 24.53 4.88 -38.75
C PRO A 582 24.45 3.38 -39.07
N ASP A 583 24.97 2.55 -38.14
CA ASP A 583 24.69 1.11 -38.13
C ASP A 583 23.26 0.88 -37.59
N PHE A 584 22.31 0.81 -38.50
CA PHE A 584 20.90 0.61 -38.18
C PHE A 584 20.65 -0.71 -37.45
N ASN A 585 21.43 -1.77 -37.67
CA ASN A 585 21.26 -3.04 -36.97
C ASN A 585 21.60 -2.89 -35.47
N LEU A 586 22.68 -2.15 -35.20
CA LEU A 586 23.05 -1.82 -33.84
C LEU A 586 21.94 -0.98 -33.16
N LEU A 587 21.43 0.04 -33.84
CA LEU A 587 20.39 0.92 -33.30
C LEU A 587 19.13 0.16 -33.01
N VAL A 588 18.57 -0.61 -33.95
CA VAL A 588 17.36 -1.39 -33.77
C VAL A 588 17.51 -2.40 -32.62
N THR A 589 18.65 -3.10 -32.58
CA THR A 589 18.94 -4.08 -31.54
C THR A 589 18.95 -3.42 -30.15
N GLN A 590 19.61 -2.26 -30.01
CA GLN A 590 19.69 -1.53 -28.76
C GLN A 590 18.33 -0.96 -28.33
N TRP A 591 17.56 -0.36 -29.24
CA TRP A 591 16.25 0.19 -28.93
C TRP A 591 15.25 -0.89 -28.50
N ARG A 592 15.30 -2.10 -29.10
CA ARG A 592 14.53 -3.26 -28.65
C ARG A 592 14.94 -3.72 -27.25
N LYS A 593 16.27 -3.84 -27.02
CA LYS A 593 16.83 -4.24 -25.70
C LYS A 593 16.41 -3.30 -24.59
N ASP A 594 16.38 -1.99 -24.85
CA ASP A 594 16.03 -0.96 -23.90
C ASP A 594 14.53 -0.64 -23.83
N HIS A 595 13.70 -1.33 -24.60
CA HIS A 595 12.28 -1.01 -24.78
C HIS A 595 12.02 0.45 -25.17
N SER A 596 12.98 1.08 -25.86
CA SER A 596 12.92 2.48 -26.27
C SER A 596 12.36 2.62 -27.69
N PHE A 597 11.19 2.04 -27.93
CA PHE A 597 10.60 1.88 -29.27
C PHE A 597 10.32 3.21 -29.98
N GLY A 598 10.01 4.27 -29.23
CA GLY A 598 9.76 5.61 -29.77
C GLY A 598 10.99 6.28 -30.41
N ARG A 599 12.21 5.75 -30.15
CA ARG A 599 13.44 6.33 -30.70
C ARG A 599 13.53 6.21 -32.23
N ALA A 600 13.00 5.14 -32.79
CA ALA A 600 12.97 4.98 -34.27
C ALA A 600 12.22 6.14 -34.92
N ARG A 601 11.06 6.50 -34.37
CA ARG A 601 10.27 7.65 -34.80
C ARG A 601 11.03 8.97 -34.60
N SER A 602 11.64 9.17 -33.43
CA SER A 602 12.43 10.36 -33.12
C SER A 602 13.59 10.51 -34.08
N TRP A 603 14.30 9.42 -34.37
CA TRP A 603 15.43 9.42 -35.28
C TRP A 603 15.00 9.83 -36.71
N GLN A 604 13.92 9.26 -37.25
CA GLN A 604 13.37 9.61 -38.55
C GLN A 604 12.95 11.09 -38.64
N GLN A 605 12.34 11.62 -37.59
CA GLN A 605 11.93 13.03 -37.55
C GLN A 605 13.14 13.98 -37.55
N ASN A 606 14.24 13.61 -36.90
CA ASN A 606 15.47 14.40 -36.86
C ASN A 606 16.32 14.24 -38.14
N HIS A 607 16.08 13.19 -38.91
CA HIS A 607 16.80 12.89 -40.15
C HIS A 607 15.84 12.68 -41.34
N PRO A 608 15.03 13.69 -41.71
CA PRO A 608 13.96 13.54 -42.71
C PRO A 608 14.47 13.24 -44.13
N HIS A 609 15.76 13.44 -44.40
CA HIS A 609 16.39 13.19 -45.67
C HIS A 609 17.33 11.97 -45.69
N ALA A 610 17.38 11.22 -44.61
CA ALA A 610 18.22 10.03 -44.51
C ALA A 610 17.73 8.93 -45.45
N ASN A 611 18.67 8.29 -46.17
CA ASN A 611 18.37 7.15 -47.02
C ASN A 611 18.34 5.87 -46.16
N ILE A 612 17.14 5.43 -45.79
CA ILE A 612 16.93 4.25 -44.94
C ILE A 612 16.71 3.02 -45.86
N PRO A 613 17.51 1.95 -45.73
CA PRO A 613 17.27 0.70 -46.48
C PRO A 613 15.89 0.11 -46.20
N GLU A 614 15.25 -0.51 -47.20
CA GLU A 614 13.87 -1.03 -47.08
C GLU A 614 13.69 -2.04 -45.93
N ALA A 615 14.69 -2.89 -45.69
CA ALA A 615 14.68 -3.83 -44.57
C ALA A 615 14.68 -3.09 -43.22
N VAL A 616 15.44 -2.02 -43.08
CA VAL A 616 15.49 -1.18 -41.86
C VAL A 616 14.21 -0.40 -41.70
N GLN A 617 13.61 0.10 -42.78
CA GLN A 617 12.31 0.78 -42.73
C GLN A 617 11.21 -0.15 -42.20
N THR A 618 11.27 -1.43 -42.56
CA THR A 618 10.34 -2.44 -42.01
C THR A 618 10.49 -2.59 -40.48
N GLU A 619 11.73 -2.66 -40.01
CA GLU A 619 12.02 -2.72 -38.56
C GLU A 619 11.57 -1.44 -37.82
N PHE A 620 11.79 -0.27 -38.41
CA PHE A 620 11.34 1.00 -37.83
C PHE A 620 9.81 1.08 -37.76
N ASN A 621 9.11 0.62 -38.78
CA ASN A 621 7.65 0.55 -38.79
C ASN A 621 7.12 -0.42 -37.69
N GLU A 622 7.84 -1.51 -37.42
CA GLU A 622 7.51 -2.43 -36.35
C GLU A 622 7.74 -1.79 -34.97
N LEU A 623 8.86 -1.11 -34.78
CA LEU A 623 9.13 -0.36 -33.52
C LEU A 623 8.08 0.72 -33.28
N GLU A 624 7.64 1.43 -34.32
CA GLU A 624 6.57 2.41 -34.19
C GLU A 624 5.24 1.77 -33.79
N ARG A 625 4.87 0.62 -34.35
CA ARG A 625 3.68 -0.13 -33.93
C ARG A 625 3.77 -0.56 -32.49
N LEU A 626 4.94 -1.04 -32.05
CA LEU A 626 5.17 -1.38 -30.64
C LEU A 626 5.03 -0.15 -29.74
N PHE A 627 5.59 0.98 -30.14
CA PHE A 627 5.45 2.23 -29.41
C PHE A 627 3.99 2.67 -29.27
N ILE A 628 3.23 2.65 -30.37
CA ILE A 628 1.80 2.98 -30.34
C ILE A 628 1.04 1.99 -29.45
N SER A 629 1.32 0.69 -29.56
CA SER A 629 0.71 -0.34 -28.71
C SER A 629 0.95 -0.10 -27.21
N VAL A 630 2.16 0.34 -26.84
CA VAL A 630 2.50 0.70 -25.47
C VAL A 630 1.70 1.94 -25.01
N LEU A 631 1.59 2.96 -25.87
CA LEU A 631 0.82 4.18 -25.56
C LEU A 631 -0.66 3.88 -25.37
N ASP A 632 -1.25 3.04 -26.22
CA ASP A 632 -2.67 2.71 -26.24
C ASP A 632 -3.08 1.68 -25.17
N ASN A 633 -2.11 1.03 -24.52
CA ASN A 633 -2.38 0.05 -23.48
C ASN A 633 -3.03 0.70 -22.26
N LYS A 634 -4.32 0.39 -22.05
CA LYS A 634 -5.09 0.83 -20.86
C LYS A 634 -5.05 -0.18 -19.72
N ASN A 635 -4.64 -1.43 -19.97
CA ASN A 635 -4.55 -2.49 -18.97
C ASN A 635 -3.15 -2.51 -18.35
N THR A 636 -2.80 -1.45 -17.66
CA THR A 636 -1.50 -1.28 -17.01
C THR A 636 -1.51 -1.85 -15.60
N ALA A 637 -0.31 -2.12 -15.05
CA ALA A 637 -0.16 -2.49 -13.64
C ALA A 637 -0.66 -1.38 -12.71
N HIS A 638 -0.51 -0.13 -13.13
CA HIS A 638 -1.04 1.02 -12.39
C HIS A 638 -2.57 1.01 -12.33
N MET A 639 -3.26 0.79 -13.46
CA MET A 639 -4.73 0.69 -13.51
C MET A 639 -5.24 -0.47 -12.63
N ALA A 640 -4.58 -1.63 -12.68
CA ALA A 640 -4.94 -2.76 -11.82
C ALA A 640 -4.81 -2.41 -10.32
N ARG A 641 -3.75 -1.69 -9.96
CA ARG A 641 -3.56 -1.18 -8.59
C ARG A 641 -4.63 -0.14 -8.22
N ALA A 642 -4.98 0.79 -9.12
CA ALA A 642 -6.04 1.78 -8.86
C ALA A 642 -7.39 1.09 -8.58
N LYS A 643 -7.76 0.09 -9.38
CA LYS A 643 -8.99 -0.70 -9.19
C LYS A 643 -9.03 -1.47 -7.88
N SER A 644 -7.89 -1.93 -7.34
CA SER A 644 -7.88 -2.64 -6.06
C SER A 644 -8.34 -1.78 -4.88
N TYR A 645 -8.22 -0.46 -4.96
CA TYR A 645 -8.66 0.47 -3.92
C TYR A 645 -10.16 0.85 -4.02
N THR A 646 -10.81 0.53 -5.13
CA THR A 646 -12.23 0.83 -5.37
C THR A 646 -13.12 -0.40 -5.21
N SER A 647 -12.58 -1.51 -4.71
CA SER A 647 -13.29 -2.78 -4.53
C SER A 647 -14.42 -2.66 -3.51
N PHE A 648 -15.58 -3.22 -3.82
CA PHE A 648 -16.74 -3.30 -2.92
C PHE A 648 -16.51 -4.21 -1.70
N PHE A 649 -15.50 -5.09 -1.76
CA PHE A 649 -15.19 -6.03 -0.67
C PHE A 649 -15.02 -5.37 0.70
N MET A 650 -14.39 -4.20 0.76
CA MET A 650 -14.18 -3.46 2.01
C MET A 650 -15.32 -2.51 2.36
N LEU A 651 -16.30 -2.35 1.46
CA LEU A 651 -17.35 -1.33 1.59
C LEU A 651 -18.33 -1.63 2.72
N LYS A 652 -18.80 -2.90 2.83
CA LYS A 652 -19.66 -3.35 3.93
C LYS A 652 -19.01 -3.05 5.28
N LYS A 653 -17.74 -3.43 5.42
CA LYS A 653 -16.98 -3.23 6.67
C LYS A 653 -16.83 -1.76 6.99
N ARG A 654 -16.53 -0.92 6.01
CA ARG A 654 -16.43 0.53 6.19
C ARG A 654 -17.76 1.14 6.58
N ALA A 655 -18.84 0.82 5.88
CA ALA A 655 -20.17 1.33 6.19
C ALA A 655 -20.62 0.93 7.60
N GLY A 656 -20.40 -0.33 8.00
CA GLY A 656 -20.70 -0.83 9.35
C GLY A 656 -19.91 -0.10 10.46
N LEU A 657 -18.62 0.19 10.23
CA LEU A 657 -17.80 0.96 11.17
C LEU A 657 -18.29 2.41 11.29
N LEU A 658 -18.59 3.07 10.17
CA LEU A 658 -19.12 4.42 10.16
C LEU A 658 -20.49 4.50 10.88
N PHE A 659 -21.35 3.51 10.67
CA PHE A 659 -22.60 3.38 11.38
C PHE A 659 -22.40 3.19 12.90
N LYS A 660 -21.53 2.25 13.32
CA LYS A 660 -21.20 2.01 14.74
C LYS A 660 -20.69 3.25 15.43
N HIS A 661 -19.87 4.06 14.75
CA HIS A 661 -19.34 5.30 15.29
C HIS A 661 -20.21 6.54 15.02
N GLN A 662 -21.45 6.35 14.51
CA GLN A 662 -22.44 7.41 14.26
C GLN A 662 -21.93 8.51 13.31
N LYS A 663 -21.13 8.14 12.31
CA LYS A 663 -20.48 9.04 11.35
C LYS A 663 -21.41 9.38 10.18
N ILE A 664 -22.47 10.16 10.46
CA ILE A 664 -23.51 10.49 9.47
C ILE A 664 -22.93 11.18 8.22
N GLN A 665 -22.04 12.15 8.38
CA GLN A 665 -21.48 12.88 7.26
C GLN A 665 -20.65 11.96 6.35
N GLU A 666 -19.81 11.12 6.94
CA GLU A 666 -18.96 10.18 6.21
C GLU A 666 -19.78 9.08 5.50
N LEU A 667 -20.94 8.68 6.05
CA LEU A 667 -21.90 7.79 5.38
C LEU A 667 -22.52 8.46 4.15
N ASN A 668 -22.90 9.75 4.26
CA ASN A 668 -23.42 10.51 3.11
C ASN A 668 -22.34 10.72 2.03
N ASP A 669 -21.10 10.98 2.42
CA ASP A 669 -19.97 11.11 1.51
C ASP A 669 -19.71 9.79 0.76
N LEU A 670 -19.78 8.65 1.47
CA LEU A 670 -19.67 7.31 0.90
C LEU A 670 -20.81 7.02 -0.09
N LEU A 671 -22.04 7.40 0.25
CA LEU A 671 -23.22 7.28 -0.61
C LEU A 671 -23.04 8.09 -1.90
N SER A 672 -22.54 9.34 -1.79
CA SER A 672 -22.23 10.18 -2.95
C SER A 672 -21.21 9.52 -3.88
N GLY A 673 -20.18 8.89 -3.33
CA GLY A 673 -19.20 8.12 -4.09
C GLY A 673 -19.82 6.94 -4.83
N LEU A 674 -20.70 6.18 -4.16
CA LEU A 674 -21.39 5.04 -4.75
C LEU A 674 -22.28 5.43 -5.95
N HIS A 675 -22.99 6.55 -5.86
CA HIS A 675 -23.81 7.06 -6.96
C HIS A 675 -22.99 7.45 -8.20
N LYS A 676 -21.69 7.72 -8.04
CA LYS A 676 -20.76 8.06 -9.13
C LYS A 676 -19.97 6.87 -9.66
N HIS A 677 -20.06 5.72 -9.02
CA HIS A 677 -19.32 4.52 -9.43
C HIS A 677 -19.87 3.96 -10.75
N GLU A 678 -19.00 3.45 -11.64
CA GLU A 678 -19.42 2.91 -12.94
C GLU A 678 -20.26 1.62 -12.82
N GLU A 679 -19.96 0.77 -11.82
CA GLU A 679 -20.67 -0.51 -11.59
C GLU A 679 -21.93 -0.32 -10.75
N GLN A 680 -22.92 0.40 -11.27
CA GLN A 680 -24.14 0.74 -10.53
C GLN A 680 -24.93 -0.48 -10.06
N THR A 681 -24.99 -1.56 -10.84
CA THR A 681 -25.71 -2.78 -10.46
C THR A 681 -25.12 -3.42 -9.19
N THR A 682 -23.80 -3.41 -9.05
CA THR A 682 -23.09 -3.90 -7.86
C THR A 682 -23.19 -2.91 -6.69
N ALA A 683 -23.28 -1.62 -6.97
CA ALA A 683 -23.36 -0.54 -5.96
C ALA A 683 -24.74 -0.46 -5.28
N ILE A 684 -25.84 -0.74 -5.98
CA ILE A 684 -27.21 -0.56 -5.50
C ILE A 684 -27.49 -1.23 -4.14
N PRO A 685 -27.13 -2.49 -3.86
CA PRO A 685 -27.35 -3.11 -2.54
C PRO A 685 -26.65 -2.34 -1.41
N TYR A 686 -25.46 -1.82 -1.67
CA TYR A 686 -24.72 -1.01 -0.68
C TYR A 686 -25.33 0.37 -0.48
N VAL A 687 -25.93 0.95 -1.52
CA VAL A 687 -26.70 2.20 -1.41
C VAL A 687 -27.89 1.96 -0.47
N TYR A 688 -28.63 0.87 -0.63
CA TYR A 688 -29.72 0.53 0.28
C TYR A 688 -29.24 0.31 1.71
N LEU A 689 -28.11 -0.39 1.91
CA LEU A 689 -27.51 -0.62 3.24
C LEU A 689 -27.20 0.71 3.94
N ILE A 690 -26.51 1.62 3.24
CA ILE A 690 -26.11 2.90 3.83
C ILE A 690 -27.33 3.79 4.10
N ASN A 691 -28.32 3.79 3.21
CA ASN A 691 -29.59 4.50 3.46
C ASN A 691 -30.30 3.94 4.69
N GLY A 692 -30.32 2.61 4.89
CA GLY A 692 -30.86 1.99 6.09
C GLY A 692 -30.11 2.44 7.35
N TYR A 693 -28.78 2.44 7.33
CA TYR A 693 -27.96 2.93 8.46
C TYR A 693 -28.22 4.41 8.76
N LEU A 694 -28.30 5.26 7.73
CA LEU A 694 -28.60 6.69 7.92
C LEU A 694 -29.98 6.91 8.52
N ALA A 695 -30.99 6.16 8.07
CA ALA A 695 -32.33 6.24 8.60
C ALA A 695 -32.39 5.79 10.08
N GLU A 696 -31.69 4.71 10.45
CA GLU A 696 -31.58 4.29 11.86
C GLU A 696 -30.91 5.35 12.73
N LEU A 697 -29.83 5.99 12.26
CA LEU A 697 -29.15 7.07 13.00
C LEU A 697 -30.00 8.33 13.17
N GLN A 698 -31.08 8.45 12.38
CA GLN A 698 -32.05 9.53 12.43
C GLN A 698 -33.35 9.11 13.15
N ASP A 699 -33.39 7.92 13.76
CA ASP A 699 -34.56 7.31 14.40
C ASP A 699 -35.77 7.08 13.45
N ASP A 700 -35.52 7.04 12.12
CA ASP A 700 -36.54 6.73 11.10
C ASP A 700 -36.56 5.24 10.78
N THR A 701 -37.23 4.48 11.67
CA THR A 701 -37.28 3.02 11.57
C THR A 701 -38.06 2.51 10.35
N GLU A 702 -39.07 3.23 9.86
CA GLU A 702 -39.87 2.85 8.69
C GLU A 702 -39.04 2.90 7.41
N THR A 703 -38.31 4.01 7.19
CA THR A 703 -37.41 4.16 6.07
C THR A 703 -36.27 3.15 6.14
N ALA A 704 -35.72 2.89 7.33
CA ALA A 704 -34.65 1.90 7.54
C ALA A 704 -35.10 0.49 7.12
N ILE A 705 -36.25 0.03 7.61
CA ILE A 705 -36.81 -1.29 7.28
C ILE A 705 -37.07 -1.39 5.78
N THR A 706 -37.62 -0.34 5.14
CA THR A 706 -37.86 -0.31 3.71
C THR A 706 -36.54 -0.46 2.92
N ALA A 707 -35.49 0.23 3.32
CA ALA A 707 -34.18 0.13 2.68
C ALA A 707 -33.62 -1.30 2.79
N TYR A 708 -33.72 -1.95 3.95
CA TYR A 708 -33.26 -3.32 4.14
C TYR A 708 -34.10 -4.35 3.38
N HIS A 709 -35.40 -4.16 3.23
CA HIS A 709 -36.25 -5.02 2.40
C HIS A 709 -35.81 -4.99 0.93
N ASN A 710 -35.39 -3.84 0.40
CA ASN A 710 -34.85 -3.76 -0.97
C ASN A 710 -33.58 -4.62 -1.17
N ILE A 711 -32.81 -4.87 -0.10
CA ILE A 711 -31.67 -5.79 -0.15
C ILE A 711 -32.14 -7.24 -0.16
N ILE A 712 -33.15 -7.57 0.68
CA ILE A 712 -33.70 -8.93 0.79
C ILE A 712 -34.37 -9.36 -0.52
N ASP A 713 -35.02 -8.44 -1.20
CA ASP A 713 -35.70 -8.70 -2.48
C ASP A 713 -34.72 -8.88 -3.65
N SER A 714 -33.43 -8.58 -3.46
CA SER A 714 -32.39 -8.83 -4.47
C SER A 714 -31.85 -10.25 -4.34
N GLU A 715 -31.95 -11.06 -5.43
CA GLU A 715 -31.39 -12.42 -5.46
C GLU A 715 -29.87 -12.40 -5.16
N ASP A 716 -29.41 -13.31 -4.30
CA ASP A 716 -28.00 -13.55 -3.96
C ASP A 716 -27.20 -12.33 -3.44
N SER A 717 -27.85 -11.44 -2.69
CA SER A 717 -27.16 -10.28 -2.11
C SER A 717 -26.15 -10.70 -1.02
N PRO A 718 -24.89 -10.28 -1.11
CA PRO A 718 -23.89 -10.52 -0.05
C PRO A 718 -24.21 -9.78 1.26
N LEU A 719 -25.23 -8.93 1.28
CA LEU A 719 -25.67 -8.12 2.40
C LEU A 719 -26.94 -8.68 3.08
N LEU A 720 -27.44 -9.85 2.64
CA LEU A 720 -28.69 -10.42 3.13
C LEU A 720 -28.69 -10.63 4.65
N GLU A 721 -27.66 -11.22 5.19
CA GLU A 721 -27.55 -11.48 6.64
C GLU A 721 -27.57 -10.18 7.44
N GLU A 722 -26.82 -9.17 7.00
CA GLU A 722 -26.79 -7.85 7.64
C GLU A 722 -28.16 -7.15 7.60
N ALA A 723 -28.85 -7.18 6.46
CA ALA A 723 -30.18 -6.59 6.34
C ALA A 723 -31.20 -7.25 7.26
N LEU A 724 -31.24 -8.57 7.30
CA LEU A 724 -32.10 -9.35 8.19
C LEU A 724 -31.79 -9.06 9.65
N LEU A 725 -30.50 -8.99 9.99
CA LEU A 725 -30.06 -8.69 11.36
C LEU A 725 -30.53 -7.30 11.81
N ARG A 726 -30.38 -6.28 10.94
CA ARG A 726 -30.82 -4.92 11.26
C ARG A 726 -32.33 -4.85 11.48
N ILE A 727 -33.13 -5.49 10.63
CA ILE A 727 -34.58 -5.57 10.80
C ILE A 727 -34.94 -6.25 12.13
N ALA A 728 -34.26 -7.34 12.48
CA ALA A 728 -34.47 -8.03 13.75
C ALA A 728 -34.16 -7.12 14.96
N VAL A 729 -33.01 -6.40 14.90
CA VAL A 729 -32.59 -5.47 15.96
C VAL A 729 -33.61 -4.32 16.11
N ILE A 730 -34.08 -3.73 15.02
CA ILE A 730 -35.11 -2.68 15.03
C ILE A 730 -36.40 -3.22 15.67
N GLY A 731 -36.88 -4.40 15.25
CA GLY A 731 -38.08 -5.00 15.79
C GLY A 731 -37.99 -5.30 17.29
N ILE A 732 -36.83 -5.72 17.78
CA ILE A 732 -36.58 -5.96 19.21
C ILE A 732 -36.54 -4.64 19.99
N SER A 733 -35.83 -3.61 19.46
CA SER A 733 -35.65 -2.32 20.14
C SER A 733 -36.93 -1.51 20.27
N THR A 734 -37.83 -1.65 19.32
CA THR A 734 -39.15 -1.00 19.36
C THR A 734 -40.17 -1.75 20.25
N ASN A 735 -39.77 -2.84 20.89
CA ASN A 735 -40.61 -3.76 21.66
C ASN A 735 -41.83 -4.27 20.86
N ASP A 736 -41.69 -4.32 19.56
CA ASP A 736 -42.73 -4.78 18.63
C ASP A 736 -42.54 -6.30 18.38
N ILE A 737 -42.66 -7.06 19.49
CA ILE A 737 -42.50 -8.52 19.51
C ILE A 737 -43.61 -9.22 18.68
N ASP A 738 -44.76 -8.58 18.60
CA ASP A 738 -45.84 -9.03 17.75
C ASP A 738 -45.62 -8.70 16.28
N ASN A 739 -44.65 -7.86 15.97
CA ASN A 739 -44.30 -7.54 14.61
C ASN A 739 -43.70 -8.74 13.89
N THR A 740 -44.26 -9.02 12.75
CA THR A 740 -43.87 -10.11 11.87
C THR A 740 -42.40 -10.00 11.43
N ASN A 741 -41.85 -8.78 11.38
CA ASN A 741 -40.52 -8.50 10.86
C ASN A 741 -39.39 -9.10 11.73
N ALA A 742 -39.40 -8.87 13.05
CA ALA A 742 -38.38 -9.41 13.93
C ALA A 742 -38.41 -10.95 13.98
N TYR A 743 -39.61 -11.52 14.04
CA TYR A 743 -39.81 -12.96 14.06
C TYR A 743 -39.32 -13.61 12.73
N LEU A 744 -39.79 -13.10 11.59
CA LEU A 744 -39.42 -13.67 10.28
C LEU A 744 -37.93 -13.48 9.98
N SER A 745 -37.37 -12.34 10.31
CA SER A 745 -35.93 -12.09 10.10
C SER A 745 -35.06 -13.03 10.92
N LEU A 746 -35.39 -13.25 12.22
CA LEU A 746 -34.67 -14.21 13.05
C LEU A 746 -34.91 -15.65 12.63
N GLN A 747 -36.10 -15.98 12.12
CA GLN A 747 -36.36 -17.30 11.54
C GLN A 747 -35.45 -17.56 10.33
N CYS A 748 -35.36 -16.60 9.41
CA CYS A 748 -34.46 -16.70 8.26
C CYS A 748 -33.00 -16.74 8.68
N LEU A 749 -32.57 -15.85 9.59
CA LEU A 749 -31.21 -15.81 10.12
C LEU A 749 -30.82 -17.15 10.78
N SER A 750 -31.73 -17.76 11.55
CA SER A 750 -31.48 -19.05 12.20
C SER A 750 -31.32 -20.23 11.24
N GLN A 751 -31.85 -20.11 10.03
CA GLN A 751 -31.63 -21.07 8.94
C GLN A 751 -30.29 -20.84 8.21
N LEU A 752 -29.89 -19.57 8.09
CA LEU A 752 -28.60 -19.21 7.49
C LEU A 752 -27.44 -19.52 8.44
N ASN A 753 -27.63 -19.23 9.72
CA ASN A 753 -26.59 -19.36 10.75
C ASN A 753 -27.20 -19.84 12.07
N PRO A 754 -26.88 -21.06 12.55
CA PRO A 754 -27.39 -21.60 13.81
C PRO A 754 -27.11 -20.74 15.06
N PHE A 755 -26.13 -19.85 14.99
CA PHE A 755 -25.83 -18.88 16.06
C PHE A 755 -27.07 -18.06 16.47
N TYR A 756 -27.96 -17.77 15.54
CA TYR A 756 -29.18 -16.99 15.80
C TYR A 756 -30.33 -17.79 16.41
N LEU A 757 -30.24 -19.13 16.52
CA LEU A 757 -31.27 -19.97 17.11
C LEU A 757 -31.69 -19.58 18.54
N PRO A 758 -30.76 -19.23 19.46
CA PRO A 758 -31.15 -18.80 20.81
C PRO A 758 -31.95 -17.48 20.83
N PHE A 759 -31.62 -16.56 19.92
CA PHE A 759 -32.34 -15.30 19.78
C PHE A 759 -33.74 -15.53 19.16
N TYR A 760 -33.81 -16.37 18.17
CA TYR A 760 -35.10 -16.83 17.61
C TYR A 760 -35.96 -17.52 18.67
N ALA A 761 -35.38 -18.45 19.43
CA ALA A 761 -36.06 -19.13 20.52
C ALA A 761 -36.64 -18.16 21.56
N GLU A 762 -35.89 -17.09 21.91
CA GLU A 762 -36.37 -16.10 22.86
C GLU A 762 -37.56 -15.27 22.33
N VAL A 763 -37.49 -14.85 21.05
CA VAL A 763 -38.63 -14.15 20.43
C VAL A 763 -39.86 -15.04 20.32
N VAL A 764 -39.69 -16.32 19.98
CA VAL A 764 -40.76 -17.29 19.90
C VAL A 764 -41.38 -17.53 21.29
N ARG A 765 -40.54 -17.61 22.35
CA ARG A 765 -40.96 -17.71 23.74
C ARG A 765 -41.82 -16.50 24.17
N LEU A 766 -41.34 -15.29 23.83
CA LEU A 766 -42.07 -14.05 24.15
C LEU A 766 -43.43 -13.95 23.41
N ARG A 767 -43.56 -14.58 22.25
CA ARG A 767 -44.83 -14.73 21.50
C ARG A 767 -45.77 -15.79 22.09
N GLY A 768 -45.34 -16.50 23.16
CA GLY A 768 -46.13 -17.50 23.84
C GLY A 768 -46.06 -18.93 23.32
N ASP A 769 -45.18 -19.20 22.32
CA ASP A 769 -44.94 -20.55 21.79
C ASP A 769 -43.74 -21.21 22.48
N ALA A 770 -43.95 -21.70 23.70
CA ALA A 770 -42.93 -22.34 24.51
C ALA A 770 -42.37 -23.64 23.85
N LEU A 771 -43.20 -24.36 23.11
CA LEU A 771 -42.76 -25.62 22.47
C LEU A 771 -41.80 -25.37 21.32
N ALA A 772 -42.11 -24.41 20.44
CA ALA A 772 -41.22 -24.03 19.37
C ALA A 772 -39.91 -23.41 19.91
N ALA A 773 -39.94 -22.65 21.01
CA ALA A 773 -38.75 -22.15 21.69
C ALA A 773 -37.88 -23.27 22.25
N ILE A 774 -38.47 -24.28 22.89
CA ILE A 774 -37.77 -25.48 23.35
C ILE A 774 -37.08 -26.21 22.18
N ASP A 775 -37.78 -26.38 21.07
CA ASP A 775 -37.22 -27.04 19.89
C ASP A 775 -36.04 -26.26 19.30
N ALA A 776 -36.12 -24.94 19.22
CA ALA A 776 -35.04 -24.07 18.74
C ALA A 776 -33.80 -24.15 19.67
N TYR A 777 -33.99 -24.08 20.98
CA TYR A 777 -32.89 -24.25 21.95
C TYR A 777 -32.27 -25.66 21.88
N ASN A 778 -33.07 -26.72 21.74
CA ASN A 778 -32.58 -28.08 21.60
C ASN A 778 -31.77 -28.24 20.30
N ASN A 779 -32.23 -27.65 19.18
CA ASN A 779 -31.50 -27.68 17.93
C ASN A 779 -30.15 -26.95 18.03
N TYR A 780 -30.09 -25.85 18.79
CA TYR A 780 -28.85 -25.14 19.06
C TYR A 780 -27.89 -25.99 19.91
N ILE A 781 -28.37 -26.56 21.05
CA ILE A 781 -27.52 -27.33 21.96
C ILE A 781 -26.99 -28.62 21.33
N ARG A 782 -27.69 -29.21 20.37
CA ARG A 782 -27.16 -30.37 19.59
C ARG A 782 -25.93 -29.97 18.79
N GLN A 783 -25.85 -28.72 18.33
CA GLN A 783 -24.71 -28.22 17.55
C GLN A 783 -23.61 -27.64 18.47
N PHE A 784 -24.00 -27.06 19.61
CA PHE A 784 -23.14 -26.38 20.57
C PHE A 784 -23.31 -26.93 21.98
N PRO A 785 -22.90 -28.18 22.26
CA PRO A 785 -23.12 -28.86 23.54
C PRO A 785 -22.26 -28.31 24.69
N GLU A 786 -21.36 -27.36 24.42
CA GLU A 786 -20.52 -26.71 25.45
C GLU A 786 -21.11 -25.36 25.94
N ASP A 787 -22.16 -24.84 25.32
CA ASP A 787 -22.77 -23.57 25.67
C ASP A 787 -23.70 -23.72 26.90
N THR A 788 -23.11 -23.60 28.10
CA THR A 788 -23.80 -23.70 29.37
C THR A 788 -24.81 -22.60 29.59
N LEU A 789 -24.63 -21.39 29.00
CA LEU A 789 -25.59 -20.29 29.14
C LEU A 789 -26.92 -20.63 28.44
N VAL A 790 -26.86 -21.15 27.22
CA VAL A 790 -28.07 -21.56 26.50
C VAL A 790 -28.71 -22.79 27.16
N GLN A 791 -27.93 -23.73 27.70
CA GLN A 791 -28.44 -24.84 28.50
C GLN A 791 -29.20 -24.37 29.72
N MET A 792 -28.71 -23.34 30.43
CA MET A 792 -29.39 -22.72 31.56
C MET A 792 -30.71 -22.05 31.13
N LYS A 793 -30.74 -21.31 30.03
CA LYS A 793 -31.96 -20.72 29.47
C LYS A 793 -33.01 -21.79 29.13
N LEU A 794 -32.60 -22.87 28.48
CA LEU A 794 -33.48 -23.99 28.17
C LEU A 794 -34.02 -24.66 29.48
N THR A 795 -33.16 -24.81 30.49
CA THR A 795 -33.54 -25.34 31.80
C THR A 795 -34.62 -24.48 32.46
N MET A 796 -34.46 -23.15 32.41
CA MET A 796 -35.48 -22.22 32.93
C MET A 796 -36.81 -22.41 32.19
N LEU A 797 -36.75 -22.52 30.86
CA LEU A 797 -37.95 -22.72 30.04
C LEU A 797 -38.62 -24.09 30.32
N TYR A 798 -37.86 -25.14 30.60
CA TYR A 798 -38.42 -26.43 31.07
C TYR A 798 -39.12 -26.31 32.41
N ILE A 799 -38.56 -25.52 33.35
CA ILE A 799 -39.19 -25.30 34.65
C ILE A 799 -40.51 -24.49 34.51
N GLU A 800 -40.48 -23.42 33.68
CA GLU A 800 -41.64 -22.58 33.38
C GLU A 800 -42.77 -23.42 32.72
N ASN A 801 -42.40 -24.32 31.82
CA ASN A 801 -43.36 -25.18 31.08
C ASN A 801 -43.70 -26.48 31.84
N LYS A 802 -43.29 -26.64 33.09
CA LYS A 802 -43.57 -27.78 33.95
C LYS A 802 -43.02 -29.12 33.45
N THR A 803 -42.04 -29.11 32.54
CA THR A 803 -41.33 -30.30 32.09
C THR A 803 -40.15 -30.62 33.02
N TYR A 804 -40.50 -30.98 34.28
CA TYR A 804 -39.55 -31.07 35.38
C TYR A 804 -38.47 -32.11 35.19
N ASP A 805 -38.78 -33.25 34.59
CA ASP A 805 -37.82 -34.34 34.33
C ASP A 805 -36.72 -33.88 33.36
N ALA A 806 -37.08 -33.16 32.31
CA ALA A 806 -36.10 -32.60 31.35
C ALA A 806 -35.22 -31.54 32.00
N ALA A 807 -35.81 -30.69 32.87
CA ALA A 807 -35.05 -29.67 33.63
C ALA A 807 -34.04 -30.35 34.57
N GLU A 808 -34.42 -31.43 35.29
CA GLU A 808 -33.54 -32.17 36.20
C GLU A 808 -32.36 -32.79 35.46
N LEU A 809 -32.61 -33.47 34.35
CA LEU A 809 -31.56 -34.03 33.51
C LEU A 809 -30.55 -32.99 32.99
N MET A 810 -31.04 -31.84 32.59
CA MET A 810 -30.18 -30.76 32.11
C MET A 810 -29.35 -30.15 33.23
N ILE A 811 -29.92 -29.93 34.41
CA ILE A 811 -29.20 -29.43 35.58
C ILE A 811 -28.09 -30.40 35.98
N ASP A 812 -28.40 -31.70 36.04
CA ASP A 812 -27.41 -32.71 36.42
C ASP A 812 -26.29 -32.81 35.36
N TYR A 813 -26.60 -32.62 34.09
CA TYR A 813 -25.61 -32.53 33.01
C TYR A 813 -24.68 -31.31 33.17
N ILE A 814 -25.25 -30.13 33.48
CA ILE A 814 -24.46 -28.91 33.69
C ILE A 814 -23.56 -29.05 34.94
N LEU A 815 -24.10 -29.59 36.05
CA LEU A 815 -23.34 -29.79 37.27
C LEU A 815 -22.27 -30.88 37.15
N ALA A 816 -22.44 -31.86 36.29
CA ALA A 816 -21.41 -32.85 35.98
C ALA A 816 -20.19 -32.22 35.29
N LYS A 817 -20.41 -31.21 34.45
CA LYS A 817 -19.36 -30.46 33.74
C LYS A 817 -18.74 -29.32 34.57
N THR A 818 -19.60 -28.62 35.32
CA THR A 818 -19.23 -27.45 36.13
C THR A 818 -19.83 -27.60 37.56
N PRO A 819 -19.17 -28.37 38.43
CA PRO A 819 -19.72 -28.69 39.79
C PRO A 819 -19.98 -27.45 40.67
N ASP A 820 -19.20 -26.39 40.45
CA ASP A 820 -19.27 -25.15 41.25
C ASP A 820 -20.20 -24.08 40.66
N SER A 821 -21.00 -24.41 39.64
CA SER A 821 -21.94 -23.48 39.04
C SER A 821 -23.05 -23.05 39.98
N LYS A 822 -22.93 -21.82 40.50
CA LYS A 822 -23.95 -21.24 41.42
C LYS A 822 -25.32 -21.16 40.75
N VAL A 823 -25.39 -20.77 39.48
CA VAL A 823 -26.63 -20.64 38.72
C VAL A 823 -27.33 -21.99 38.55
N ALA A 824 -26.59 -23.06 38.22
CA ALA A 824 -27.15 -24.39 38.10
C ALA A 824 -27.66 -24.92 39.47
N MET A 825 -26.97 -24.62 40.58
CA MET A 825 -27.42 -24.97 41.91
C MET A 825 -28.70 -24.20 42.31
N ASP A 826 -28.83 -22.93 41.93
CA ASP A 826 -30.03 -22.15 42.20
C ASP A 826 -31.21 -22.60 41.31
N LEU A 827 -30.97 -22.99 40.04
CA LEU A 827 -32.00 -23.64 39.22
C LEU A 827 -32.48 -24.96 39.85
N LYS A 828 -31.58 -25.76 40.47
CA LYS A 828 -31.93 -26.98 41.16
C LYS A 828 -32.85 -26.70 42.35
N LYS A 829 -32.61 -25.64 43.13
CA LYS A 829 -33.50 -25.20 44.23
C LYS A 829 -34.86 -24.72 43.68
N GLN A 830 -34.86 -23.95 42.59
CA GLN A 830 -36.07 -23.47 41.96
C GLN A 830 -36.92 -24.63 41.43
N LEU A 831 -36.30 -25.63 40.81
CA LEU A 831 -36.98 -26.84 40.34
C LEU A 831 -37.63 -27.60 41.54
N ALA A 832 -36.89 -27.80 42.65
CA ALA A 832 -37.42 -28.47 43.83
C ALA A 832 -38.63 -27.70 44.40
N TYR A 833 -38.55 -26.36 44.45
CA TYR A 833 -39.67 -25.55 44.89
C TYR A 833 -40.90 -25.65 43.96
N SER A 834 -40.66 -25.58 42.64
CA SER A 834 -41.74 -25.68 41.64
C SER A 834 -42.43 -27.04 41.64
N LYS A 835 -41.67 -28.15 41.89
CA LYS A 835 -42.25 -29.49 42.07
C LYS A 835 -43.15 -29.61 43.32
N THR A 836 -42.96 -28.77 44.38
CA THR A 836 -43.78 -28.78 45.56
C THR A 836 -45.06 -27.95 45.42
N LEU A 837 -45.16 -27.07 44.47
CA LEU A 837 -46.34 -26.24 44.21
C LEU A 837 -47.26 -26.82 43.08
N SER A 838 -46.80 -27.80 42.36
CA SER A 838 -47.56 -28.50 41.30
C SER A 838 -48.22 -29.78 41.86
#